data_1b58011b33973bf50f4c93931dfb11aa
#
_entry.id   1b58011b33973bf50f4c93931dfb11aa
#
_cell.length_a   1.000
_cell.length_b   1.000
_cell.length_c   1.000
_cell.angle_alpha   90.00
_cell.angle_beta   90.00
_cell.angle_gamma   90.00
#
_symmetry.space_group_name_H-M   'P 1'
#
loop_
_entity.id
_entity.type
_entity.pdbx_description
1 polymer ?
#
loop_
_entity_poly.entity_id
_entity_poly.type
_entity_poly.pdbx_seq_one_letter_code
_entity_poly.pdbx_strand_id
1 'polypeptide(L)'
;MRLDCSRFVSLFALLFPVLALAQTSLQKQIVPLNSGWEFRQLPGATATENSVWRRAQVPGSVHLDLLRNNLIPDPYFRDNEAKLQWIEDADWEYRATVQATPDLLAHKNVDLVFEGLDAYAEVYWNEKLVLTADNMFREWRVPVKSLLKPGANQLRVVFPSPIKAAAKIASTDKWREQTHTAEKTYLRKAAFEYGWDWGPRFVTSGIWRPASMEAWDAARISNLHIAQLDVTAKVAHLSAQVEVTAVEDATAKVTLDFTHAGKKVELSRAVELHSGLNHVDLPIEIASPQLWFPAGYGAQPLYQFNAQLHIGNRAEDQASARTGLRSVVLRRDLDQWGRSFEFIINDVPVFAKGADVIPFDSFPTRVTSEQYRRILQSARDANMNMIRHWGGGYYETQEFYDLCDELGIMIWQDFMFGNDWQPGTYPFKQNVEIEAEYQVRRLRDHPSIIIWCGNNETEEAMHWGGREQLPPPVRYQMWQDYLTVFSGILARTVNRLAPETPYWPSSPSADYEETPPSFQSGDFHDWSVWHGRVPFSEYEQHFPRFMTEYGFQSFPEMRTVEAFTQPEDRTSIFTPVMLAHQKNTEGNSIIHDYMLEYYSEPRDFPAFLYASQVLQAEGIKVGAEHLRRLRPRAMGSIFWQLNDCWPVASWSSIDYFGRWKALQYYARRFYSPLLVSPHVEDGNFNVYVISDKTAPTAARLRLRFFTLAGKSLSDSTQEIQVPELSSKIYIQRPLAEFVNAKGADATDIFAVADLLVDGKSVSSNVLYFVPAKLVTLAQP
;
A
#
# COMPACT_ATOMS: atom_id res chain seq x y z
N MET A 1 18.26 -58.06 -67.57
CA MET A 1 17.17 -58.73 -68.31
C MET A 1 15.90 -57.92 -68.12
N ARG A 2 15.33 -57.45 -69.20
CA ARG A 2 14.16 -56.56 -69.29
C ARG A 2 12.94 -57.16 -68.63
N LEU A 3 12.07 -56.32 -68.03
CA LEU A 3 10.67 -56.21 -68.52
C LEU A 3 9.95 -55.05 -67.87
N ASP A 4 9.43 -54.18 -68.70
CA ASP A 4 8.44 -53.15 -68.52
C ASP A 4 7.11 -53.70 -68.05
N CYS A 5 6.40 -52.93 -67.26
CA CYS A 5 4.93 -52.91 -67.27
C CYS A 5 4.38 -51.64 -66.60
N SER A 6 3.97 -50.73 -67.45
CA SER A 6 3.11 -49.57 -67.17
C SER A 6 1.76 -50.01 -66.59
N ARG A 7 1.29 -49.43 -65.53
CA ARG A 7 -0.14 -49.40 -65.17
C ARG A 7 -0.52 -48.00 -64.65
N PHE A 8 -1.42 -47.38 -65.35
CA PHE A 8 -2.20 -46.20 -64.95
C PHE A 8 -2.89 -46.40 -63.58
N VAL A 9 -2.69 -45.48 -62.70
CA VAL A 9 -3.53 -45.33 -61.51
C VAL A 9 -4.15 -43.94 -61.55
N SER A 10 -5.48 -43.90 -61.72
CA SER A 10 -6.30 -42.70 -61.63
C SER A 10 -6.36 -42.15 -60.20
N LEU A 11 -5.91 -40.91 -60.05
CA LEU A 11 -5.96 -40.18 -58.78
C LEU A 11 -7.36 -39.59 -58.60
N PHE A 12 -8.18 -40.20 -57.75
CA PHE A 12 -9.42 -39.59 -57.23
C PHE A 12 -9.03 -38.59 -56.16
N ALA A 13 -9.07 -37.30 -56.48
CA ALA A 13 -8.93 -36.24 -55.49
C ALA A 13 -10.23 -36.12 -54.67
N LEU A 14 -10.22 -36.66 -53.45
CA LEU A 14 -11.23 -36.39 -52.43
C LEU A 14 -11.00 -34.96 -51.88
N LEU A 15 -11.80 -34.01 -52.33
CA LEU A 15 -11.95 -32.69 -51.72
C LEU A 15 -12.67 -32.87 -50.34
N PHE A 16 -11.92 -32.89 -49.25
CA PHE A 16 -12.48 -32.64 -47.95
C PHE A 16 -12.71 -31.13 -47.82
N PRO A 17 -13.92 -30.66 -47.50
CA PRO A 17 -14.09 -29.28 -47.09
C PRO A 17 -13.43 -29.10 -45.72
N VAL A 18 -12.36 -28.35 -45.66
CA VAL A 18 -11.83 -27.80 -44.41
C VAL A 18 -12.89 -26.83 -43.92
N LEU A 19 -13.73 -27.29 -42.99
CA LEU A 19 -14.50 -26.38 -42.16
C LEU A 19 -13.49 -25.59 -41.34
N ALA A 20 -13.16 -24.39 -41.76
CA ALA A 20 -12.54 -23.39 -40.96
C ALA A 20 -13.54 -23.09 -39.83
N LEU A 21 -13.26 -23.60 -38.66
CA LEU A 21 -13.84 -23.10 -37.40
C LEU A 21 -13.45 -21.62 -37.38
N ALA A 22 -14.38 -20.74 -37.74
CA ALA A 22 -14.25 -19.32 -37.50
C ALA A 22 -14.10 -19.16 -36.01
N GLN A 23 -12.88 -18.93 -35.51
CA GLN A 23 -12.67 -18.37 -34.20
C GLN A 23 -13.49 -17.08 -34.18
N THR A 24 -14.55 -17.04 -33.36
CA THR A 24 -15.30 -15.83 -33.10
C THR A 24 -14.33 -14.85 -32.45
N SER A 25 -13.77 -13.95 -33.28
CA SER A 25 -12.95 -12.86 -32.77
C SER A 25 -13.84 -12.00 -31.85
N LEU A 26 -13.34 -11.71 -30.64
CA LEU A 26 -13.93 -10.69 -29.78
C LEU A 26 -14.07 -9.40 -30.59
N GLN A 27 -15.20 -8.73 -30.42
CA GLN A 27 -15.43 -7.46 -31.15
C GLN A 27 -14.74 -6.28 -30.47
N LYS A 28 -14.53 -6.32 -29.15
CA LYS A 28 -13.74 -5.28 -28.45
C LYS A 28 -12.26 -5.43 -28.79
N GLN A 29 -11.68 -4.36 -29.28
CA GLN A 29 -10.25 -4.24 -29.58
C GLN A 29 -9.60 -3.20 -28.65
N ILE A 30 -8.46 -3.55 -28.05
CA ILE A 30 -7.64 -2.62 -27.26
C ILE A 30 -6.31 -2.42 -28.00
N VAL A 31 -6.00 -1.16 -28.32
CA VAL A 31 -4.75 -0.76 -28.98
C VAL A 31 -3.93 0.06 -27.96
N PRO A 32 -2.86 -0.52 -27.38
CA PRO A 32 -2.01 0.20 -26.45
C PRO A 32 -1.30 1.39 -27.12
N LEU A 33 -1.24 2.50 -26.38
CA LEU A 33 -0.53 3.72 -26.80
C LEU A 33 0.74 3.89 -25.95
N ASN A 34 1.63 2.88 -25.96
CA ASN A 34 2.83 2.81 -25.11
C ASN A 34 4.15 3.08 -25.86
N SER A 35 4.10 3.54 -27.12
CA SER A 35 5.27 3.81 -27.93
C SER A 35 5.08 4.99 -28.88
N GLY A 36 6.18 5.52 -29.42
CA GLY A 36 6.15 6.63 -30.38
C GLY A 36 5.89 8.00 -29.76
N TRP A 37 6.06 8.12 -28.45
CA TRP A 37 5.88 9.37 -27.73
C TRP A 37 7.15 10.23 -27.78
N GLU A 38 6.91 11.54 -27.87
CA GLU A 38 7.92 12.59 -27.69
C GLU A 38 7.42 13.61 -26.69
N PHE A 39 8.32 14.25 -25.98
CA PHE A 39 8.02 15.33 -25.01
C PHE A 39 8.92 16.52 -25.21
N ARG A 40 8.50 17.67 -24.70
CA ARG A 40 9.32 18.88 -24.58
C ARG A 40 8.75 19.82 -23.51
N GLN A 41 9.58 20.73 -23.05
CA GLN A 41 9.12 21.92 -22.32
C GLN A 41 8.40 22.87 -23.30
N LEU A 42 7.22 23.38 -22.91
CA LEU A 42 6.56 24.44 -23.68
C LEU A 42 7.43 25.68 -23.69
N PRO A 43 7.64 26.29 -24.88
CA PRO A 43 8.42 27.52 -24.94
C PRO A 43 7.80 28.63 -24.09
N GLY A 44 8.60 29.21 -23.17
CA GLY A 44 8.27 30.46 -22.52
C GLY A 44 8.57 31.66 -23.42
N ALA A 45 8.84 32.84 -22.83
CA ALA A 45 9.24 34.04 -23.57
C ALA A 45 10.54 33.83 -24.38
N THR A 46 11.41 32.90 -23.96
CA THR A 46 12.62 32.46 -24.68
C THR A 46 12.63 30.96 -24.79
N ALA A 47 12.92 30.41 -25.98
CA ALA A 47 13.09 28.96 -26.15
C ALA A 47 14.35 28.51 -25.38
N THR A 48 14.19 27.39 -24.64
CA THR A 48 15.26 26.70 -23.91
C THR A 48 15.72 25.46 -24.66
N GLU A 49 16.84 24.87 -24.24
CA GLU A 49 17.30 23.57 -24.75
C GLU A 49 16.22 22.49 -24.60
N ASN A 50 15.39 22.57 -23.58
CA ASN A 50 14.32 21.63 -23.29
C ASN A 50 13.07 21.84 -24.19
N SER A 51 13.01 22.89 -25.00
CA SER A 51 11.91 23.15 -25.94
C SER A 51 12.01 22.36 -27.24
N VAL A 52 13.03 21.52 -27.40
CA VAL A 52 13.19 20.61 -28.55
C VAL A 52 12.52 19.28 -28.24
N TRP A 53 11.77 18.74 -29.21
CA TRP A 53 11.15 17.43 -29.09
C TRP A 53 12.17 16.31 -28.88
N ARG A 54 11.97 15.51 -27.85
CA ARG A 54 12.81 14.37 -27.47
C ARG A 54 11.95 13.14 -27.21
N ARG A 55 12.55 11.95 -27.24
CA ARG A 55 11.83 10.71 -26.96
C ARG A 55 11.31 10.69 -25.54
N ALA A 56 10.07 10.25 -25.39
CA ALA A 56 9.40 10.01 -24.12
C ALA A 56 9.03 8.54 -23.95
N GLN A 57 8.83 8.13 -22.72
CA GLN A 57 8.27 6.82 -22.36
C GLN A 57 6.90 7.00 -21.72
N VAL A 58 5.93 6.19 -22.15
CA VAL A 58 4.59 6.12 -21.57
C VAL A 58 4.27 4.65 -21.26
N PRO A 59 3.86 4.32 -20.01
CA PRO A 59 3.79 5.19 -18.84
C PRO A 59 5.12 5.81 -18.44
N GLY A 60 5.09 7.05 -17.90
CA GLY A 60 6.29 7.79 -17.54
C GLY A 60 6.00 9.13 -16.87
N SER A 61 7.07 9.87 -16.59
CA SER A 61 7.01 11.23 -16.06
C SER A 61 8.10 12.10 -16.68
N VAL A 62 7.90 13.42 -16.64
CA VAL A 62 8.85 14.42 -17.16
C VAL A 62 10.25 14.23 -16.55
N HIS A 63 10.36 14.03 -15.24
CA HIS A 63 11.65 13.83 -14.57
C HIS A 63 12.42 12.64 -15.16
N LEU A 64 11.73 11.51 -15.37
CA LEU A 64 12.35 10.31 -15.93
C LEU A 64 12.72 10.50 -17.40
N ASP A 65 11.92 11.23 -18.17
CA ASP A 65 12.24 11.52 -19.57
C ASP A 65 13.40 12.49 -19.71
N LEU A 66 13.51 13.51 -18.84
CA LEU A 66 14.67 14.37 -18.75
C LEU A 66 15.94 13.57 -18.40
N LEU A 67 15.85 12.68 -17.42
CA LEU A 67 16.97 11.83 -17.01
C LEU A 67 17.44 10.92 -18.15
N ARG A 68 16.50 10.22 -18.84
CA ARG A 68 16.82 9.34 -19.99
C ARG A 68 17.47 10.07 -21.15
N ASN A 69 17.17 11.34 -21.33
CA ASN A 69 17.75 12.18 -22.36
C ASN A 69 19.03 12.91 -21.88
N ASN A 70 19.54 12.61 -20.67
CA ASN A 70 20.73 13.23 -20.06
C ASN A 70 20.61 14.76 -19.94
N LEU A 71 19.40 15.27 -19.69
CA LEU A 71 19.13 16.72 -19.49
C LEU A 71 19.17 17.13 -18.03
N ILE A 72 19.13 16.17 -17.12
CA ILE A 72 19.29 16.35 -15.67
C ILE A 72 20.24 15.30 -15.11
N PRO A 73 20.94 15.58 -14.01
CA PRO A 73 21.71 14.59 -13.27
C PRO A 73 20.77 13.59 -12.58
N ASP A 74 21.38 12.50 -12.01
CA ASP A 74 20.62 11.56 -11.18
C ASP A 74 19.98 12.32 -10.01
N PRO A 75 18.63 12.30 -9.90
CA PRO A 75 17.91 13.01 -8.84
C PRO A 75 18.28 12.59 -7.42
N TYR A 76 18.73 11.34 -7.25
CA TYR A 76 19.03 10.74 -5.94
C TYR A 76 20.49 10.88 -5.52
N PHE A 77 21.35 11.46 -6.38
CA PHE A 77 22.76 11.60 -6.06
C PHE A 77 23.05 12.95 -5.39
N ARG A 78 23.62 12.88 -4.19
CA ARG A 78 24.01 14.01 -3.34
C ARG A 78 22.83 14.96 -3.08
N ASP A 79 23.00 16.24 -3.41
CA ASP A 79 22.04 17.33 -3.24
C ASP A 79 21.29 17.70 -4.54
N ASN A 80 21.27 16.80 -5.51
CA ASN A 80 20.68 17.09 -6.83
C ASN A 80 19.19 17.39 -6.78
N GLU A 81 18.45 16.84 -5.80
CA GLU A 81 17.04 17.18 -5.59
C GLU A 81 16.80 18.69 -5.61
N ALA A 82 17.59 19.44 -4.83
CA ALA A 82 17.44 20.90 -4.74
C ALA A 82 17.65 21.63 -6.07
N LYS A 83 18.44 21.05 -6.98
CA LYS A 83 18.75 21.62 -8.31
C LYS A 83 17.66 21.36 -9.34
N LEU A 84 16.70 20.48 -9.05
CA LEU A 84 15.68 20.02 -9.99
C LEU A 84 14.29 20.62 -9.75
N GLN A 85 14.14 21.51 -8.77
CA GLN A 85 12.84 22.10 -8.42
C GLN A 85 12.22 22.95 -9.55
N TRP A 86 13.02 23.46 -10.48
CA TRP A 86 12.54 24.22 -11.64
C TRP A 86 11.58 23.42 -12.55
N ILE A 87 11.63 22.09 -12.48
CA ILE A 87 10.83 21.20 -13.35
C ILE A 87 9.34 21.37 -13.06
N GLU A 88 8.96 21.51 -11.78
CA GLU A 88 7.57 21.67 -11.35
C GLU A 88 6.94 23.02 -11.77
N ASP A 89 7.76 24.03 -11.99
CA ASP A 89 7.32 25.37 -12.44
C ASP A 89 7.14 25.48 -13.96
N ALA A 90 7.63 24.49 -14.71
CA ALA A 90 7.57 24.48 -16.16
C ALA A 90 6.28 23.79 -16.67
N ASP A 91 5.80 24.27 -17.82
CA ASP A 91 4.73 23.61 -18.54
C ASP A 91 5.34 22.62 -19.54
N TRP A 92 4.74 21.43 -19.66
CA TRP A 92 5.26 20.34 -20.50
C TRP A 92 4.23 19.86 -21.50
N GLU A 93 4.67 19.31 -22.63
CA GLU A 93 3.79 18.66 -23.55
C GLU A 93 4.38 17.36 -24.10
N TYR A 94 3.46 16.41 -24.32
CA TYR A 94 3.72 15.12 -24.96
C TYR A 94 2.95 15.03 -26.26
N ARG A 95 3.50 14.31 -27.24
CA ARG A 95 2.78 14.00 -28.49
C ARG A 95 3.05 12.59 -28.96
N ALA A 96 2.07 12.02 -29.64
CA ALA A 96 2.20 10.77 -30.35
C ALA A 96 1.38 10.79 -31.65
N THR A 97 1.81 10.01 -32.64
CA THR A 97 1.02 9.78 -33.86
C THR A 97 0.30 8.45 -33.72
N VAL A 98 -1.02 8.50 -33.71
CA VAL A 98 -1.89 7.31 -33.59
C VAL A 98 -2.39 6.92 -34.98
N GLN A 99 -2.13 5.67 -35.38
CA GLN A 99 -2.60 5.16 -36.68
C GLN A 99 -4.01 4.59 -36.55
N ALA A 100 -4.99 5.22 -37.18
CA ALA A 100 -6.33 4.68 -37.29
C ALA A 100 -6.38 3.68 -38.45
N THR A 101 -6.29 2.38 -38.14
CA THR A 101 -6.38 1.27 -39.09
C THR A 101 -7.81 1.11 -39.61
N PRO A 102 -8.01 0.45 -40.77
CA PRO A 102 -9.35 0.15 -41.25
C PRO A 102 -10.20 -0.63 -40.26
N ASP A 103 -9.59 -1.56 -39.48
CA ASP A 103 -10.29 -2.35 -38.47
C ASP A 103 -10.79 -1.43 -37.33
N LEU A 104 -9.93 -0.55 -36.81
CA LEU A 104 -10.32 0.44 -35.79
C LEU A 104 -11.44 1.35 -36.28
N LEU A 105 -11.38 1.76 -37.56
CA LEU A 105 -12.39 2.60 -38.19
C LEU A 105 -13.70 1.87 -38.45
N ALA A 106 -13.70 0.54 -38.50
CA ALA A 106 -14.91 -0.26 -38.73
C ALA A 106 -15.80 -0.32 -37.46
N HIS A 107 -15.26 -0.18 -36.28
CA HIS A 107 -16.03 -0.20 -35.04
C HIS A 107 -16.95 1.02 -34.89
N LYS A 108 -18.12 0.82 -34.25
CA LYS A 108 -19.10 1.89 -34.01
C LYS A 108 -18.59 2.92 -32.98
N ASN A 109 -17.85 2.45 -31.97
CA ASN A 109 -17.33 3.26 -30.87
C ASN A 109 -15.81 3.12 -30.79
N VAL A 110 -15.14 4.21 -30.50
CA VAL A 110 -13.70 4.23 -30.18
C VAL A 110 -13.48 5.25 -29.10
N ASP A 111 -12.97 4.78 -27.97
CA ASP A 111 -12.64 5.60 -26.80
C ASP A 111 -11.12 5.75 -26.69
N LEU A 112 -10.65 6.95 -26.42
CA LEU A 112 -9.31 7.21 -25.92
C LEU A 112 -9.35 7.08 -24.39
N VAL A 113 -8.50 6.22 -23.85
CA VAL A 113 -8.50 5.89 -22.42
C VAL A 113 -7.13 6.18 -21.81
N PHE A 114 -7.10 6.92 -20.72
CA PHE A 114 -5.93 7.09 -19.85
C PHE A 114 -6.28 6.54 -18.46
N GLU A 115 -5.55 5.56 -17.98
CA GLU A 115 -5.74 5.02 -16.61
C GLU A 115 -5.22 5.97 -15.53
N GLY A 116 -4.47 7.01 -15.92
CA GLY A 116 -4.01 8.08 -15.03
C GLY A 116 -3.18 9.13 -15.75
N LEU A 117 -3.52 10.39 -15.51
CA LEU A 117 -2.78 11.59 -15.95
C LEU A 117 -2.32 12.36 -14.70
N ASP A 118 -1.05 12.70 -14.59
CA ASP A 118 -0.46 13.33 -13.41
C ASP A 118 -0.15 14.80 -13.66
N ALA A 119 -0.92 15.71 -13.06
CA ALA A 119 -2.29 15.57 -12.55
C ALA A 119 -3.24 16.44 -13.35
N TYR A 120 -2.87 17.74 -13.58
CA TYR A 120 -3.61 18.63 -14.46
C TYR A 120 -3.14 18.45 -15.89
N ALA A 121 -4.04 18.09 -16.80
CA ALA A 121 -3.70 17.84 -18.18
C ALA A 121 -4.80 18.30 -19.14
N GLU A 122 -4.37 18.82 -20.30
CA GLU A 122 -5.22 19.13 -21.42
C GLU A 122 -4.89 18.19 -22.58
N VAL A 123 -5.87 17.41 -23.03
CA VAL A 123 -5.70 16.42 -24.10
C VAL A 123 -6.31 16.93 -25.39
N TYR A 124 -5.51 16.93 -26.45
CA TYR A 124 -5.92 17.38 -27.77
C TYR A 124 -5.85 16.23 -28.78
N TRP A 125 -6.92 16.04 -29.54
CA TRP A 125 -6.99 15.12 -30.66
C TRP A 125 -7.11 15.90 -31.96
N ASN A 126 -6.11 15.79 -32.86
CA ASN A 126 -6.03 16.60 -34.08
C ASN A 126 -6.28 18.10 -33.79
N GLU A 127 -5.56 18.68 -32.81
CA GLU A 127 -5.63 20.08 -32.32
C GLU A 127 -6.96 20.45 -31.63
N LYS A 128 -7.94 19.56 -31.53
CA LYS A 128 -9.18 19.80 -30.80
C LYS A 128 -9.01 19.38 -29.35
N LEU A 129 -9.27 20.27 -28.38
CA LEU A 129 -9.36 19.93 -26.97
C LEU A 129 -10.50 18.93 -26.76
N VAL A 130 -10.20 17.76 -26.20
CA VAL A 130 -11.15 16.68 -25.97
C VAL A 130 -11.30 16.30 -24.49
N LEU A 131 -10.32 16.67 -23.64
CA LEU A 131 -10.34 16.39 -22.22
C LEU A 131 -9.51 17.43 -21.45
N THR A 132 -9.99 17.82 -20.26
CA THR A 132 -9.20 18.45 -19.19
C THR A 132 -9.28 17.57 -17.96
N ALA A 133 -8.11 17.14 -17.47
CA ALA A 133 -7.95 16.32 -16.28
C ALA A 133 -7.40 17.14 -15.11
N ASP A 134 -7.78 16.79 -13.87
CA ASP A 134 -7.35 17.44 -12.62
C ASP A 134 -7.18 16.44 -11.46
N ASN A 135 -7.05 15.15 -11.79
CA ASN A 135 -6.96 14.06 -10.83
C ASN A 135 -6.11 12.92 -11.41
N MET A 136 -5.00 12.56 -10.72
CA MET A 136 -4.12 11.48 -11.16
C MET A 136 -4.64 10.08 -10.81
N PHE A 137 -5.63 9.95 -9.93
CA PHE A 137 -6.05 8.71 -9.30
C PHE A 137 -7.24 8.03 -9.96
N ARG A 138 -7.68 8.47 -11.15
CA ARG A 138 -8.82 7.89 -11.85
C ARG A 138 -8.58 7.74 -13.34
N GLU A 139 -9.39 6.86 -13.96
CA GLU A 139 -9.45 6.73 -15.41
C GLU A 139 -10.11 7.95 -16.05
N TRP A 140 -9.61 8.31 -17.20
CA TRP A 140 -10.17 9.31 -18.10
C TRP A 140 -10.50 8.67 -19.44
N ARG A 141 -11.76 8.65 -19.80
CA ARG A 141 -12.30 8.02 -21.02
C ARG A 141 -13.01 9.06 -21.88
N VAL A 142 -12.63 9.13 -23.16
CA VAL A 142 -13.14 10.14 -24.09
C VAL A 142 -13.53 9.45 -25.40
N PRO A 143 -14.80 9.56 -25.86
CA PRO A 143 -15.21 9.07 -27.16
C PRO A 143 -14.59 9.91 -28.28
N VAL A 144 -13.75 9.29 -29.11
CA VAL A 144 -13.02 9.98 -30.18
C VAL A 144 -13.41 9.47 -31.59
N LYS A 145 -14.34 8.53 -31.72
CA LYS A 145 -14.74 7.93 -33.01
C LYS A 145 -15.05 8.97 -34.08
N SER A 146 -15.82 10.02 -33.75
CA SER A 146 -16.20 11.08 -34.70
C SER A 146 -15.04 12.02 -35.10
N LEU A 147 -13.91 11.94 -34.40
CA LEU A 147 -12.72 12.75 -34.63
C LEU A 147 -11.61 12.00 -35.36
N LEU A 148 -11.77 10.66 -35.56
CA LEU A 148 -10.80 9.83 -36.23
C LEU A 148 -10.74 10.14 -37.73
N LYS A 149 -9.53 10.31 -38.25
CA LYS A 149 -9.23 10.36 -39.65
C LYS A 149 -8.54 9.07 -40.06
N PRO A 150 -8.79 8.53 -41.27
CA PRO A 150 -8.02 7.39 -41.77
C PRO A 150 -6.50 7.68 -41.75
N GLY A 151 -5.71 6.71 -41.30
CA GLY A 151 -4.26 6.86 -41.19
C GLY A 151 -3.83 7.64 -39.94
N ALA A 152 -2.91 8.59 -40.11
CA ALA A 152 -2.25 9.30 -38.99
C ALA A 152 -3.16 10.33 -38.32
N ASN A 153 -3.30 10.22 -37.01
CA ASN A 153 -3.93 11.22 -36.11
C ASN A 153 -2.92 11.71 -35.11
N GLN A 154 -3.00 12.98 -34.72
CA GLN A 154 -2.10 13.60 -33.75
C GLN A 154 -2.78 13.60 -32.37
N LEU A 155 -2.16 12.95 -31.40
CA LEU A 155 -2.50 13.02 -29.99
C LEU A 155 -1.48 13.91 -29.28
N ARG A 156 -1.94 14.94 -28.61
CA ARG A 156 -1.11 15.87 -27.83
C ARG A 156 -1.68 16.02 -26.43
N VAL A 157 -0.83 15.92 -25.41
CA VAL A 157 -1.19 16.10 -24.01
C VAL A 157 -0.31 17.20 -23.44
N VAL A 158 -0.93 18.26 -22.95
CA VAL A 158 -0.27 19.39 -22.30
C VAL A 158 -0.43 19.26 -20.81
N PHE A 159 0.64 19.37 -20.08
CA PHE A 159 0.71 19.44 -18.62
C PHE A 159 1.17 20.82 -18.18
N PRO A 160 0.25 21.76 -17.89
CA PRO A 160 0.59 22.97 -17.17
C PRO A 160 1.25 22.64 -15.84
N SER A 161 2.13 23.52 -15.35
CA SER A 161 2.73 23.38 -14.03
C SER A 161 1.68 23.03 -12.98
N PRO A 162 1.83 21.93 -12.23
CA PRO A 162 0.87 21.55 -11.20
C PRO A 162 0.78 22.59 -10.10
N ILE A 163 1.86 23.32 -9.83
CA ILE A 163 1.89 24.41 -8.84
C ILE A 163 1.00 25.55 -9.31
N LYS A 164 1.17 26.01 -10.57
CA LYS A 164 0.35 27.09 -11.13
C LYS A 164 -1.12 26.70 -11.31
N ALA A 165 -1.37 25.44 -11.71
CA ALA A 165 -2.72 24.91 -11.85
C ALA A 165 -3.44 24.85 -10.51
N ALA A 166 -2.80 24.33 -9.47
CA ALA A 166 -3.36 24.28 -8.12
C ALA A 166 -3.68 25.68 -7.58
N ALA A 167 -2.73 26.65 -7.72
CA ALA A 167 -2.94 28.03 -7.30
C ALA A 167 -4.12 28.69 -8.03
N LYS A 168 -4.25 28.44 -9.35
CA LYS A 168 -5.37 28.94 -10.14
C LYS A 168 -6.70 28.39 -9.67
N ILE A 169 -6.78 27.09 -9.39
CA ILE A 169 -8.02 26.47 -8.88
C ILE A 169 -8.31 27.01 -7.48
N ALA A 170 -7.33 27.02 -6.59
CA ALA A 170 -7.44 27.52 -5.22
C ALA A 170 -7.95 28.97 -5.13
N SER A 171 -7.55 29.83 -6.10
CA SER A 171 -7.98 31.23 -6.14
C SER A 171 -9.50 31.42 -6.35
N THR A 172 -10.19 30.36 -6.77
CA THR A 172 -11.66 30.36 -6.92
C THR A 172 -12.41 30.06 -5.62
N ASP A 173 -11.73 29.55 -4.61
CA ASP A 173 -12.32 29.21 -3.32
C ASP A 173 -12.30 30.43 -2.37
N LYS A 174 -13.47 30.93 -2.06
CA LYS A 174 -13.66 32.10 -1.17
C LYS A 174 -13.33 31.81 0.30
N TRP A 175 -13.31 30.53 0.72
CA TRP A 175 -13.01 30.13 2.08
C TRP A 175 -11.52 29.88 2.33
N ARG A 176 -10.72 29.74 1.28
CA ARG A 176 -9.31 29.36 1.35
C ARG A 176 -8.49 30.20 2.31
N GLU A 177 -8.60 31.54 2.24
CA GLU A 177 -7.85 32.45 3.11
C GLU A 177 -8.20 32.27 4.59
N GLN A 178 -9.46 31.92 4.89
CA GLN A 178 -9.93 31.73 6.26
C GLN A 178 -9.60 30.35 6.80
N THR A 179 -9.62 29.33 5.96
CA THR A 179 -9.35 27.93 6.33
C THR A 179 -7.87 27.57 6.27
N HIS A 180 -7.05 28.43 5.66
CA HIS A 180 -5.63 28.19 5.37
C HIS A 180 -5.40 26.88 4.58
N THR A 181 -6.36 26.49 3.73
CA THR A 181 -6.24 25.29 2.89
C THR A 181 -5.09 25.45 1.91
N ALA A 182 -4.17 24.49 1.92
CA ALA A 182 -2.97 24.53 1.08
C ALA A 182 -3.32 24.42 -0.41
N GLU A 183 -2.65 25.19 -1.28
CA GLU A 183 -2.94 25.18 -2.73
C GLU A 183 -2.82 23.79 -3.34
N LYS A 184 -1.81 23.02 -2.94
CA LYS A 184 -1.54 21.67 -3.44
C LYS A 184 -2.76 20.73 -3.31
N THR A 185 -3.63 20.93 -2.32
CA THR A 185 -4.78 20.03 -2.06
C THR A 185 -5.95 20.25 -3.04
N TYR A 186 -5.94 21.34 -3.83
CA TYR A 186 -6.96 21.58 -4.86
C TYR A 186 -6.78 20.71 -6.11
N LEU A 187 -5.63 20.05 -6.28
CA LEU A 187 -5.42 18.98 -7.24
C LEU A 187 -5.44 17.63 -6.53
N ARG A 188 -6.10 16.65 -7.13
CA ARG A 188 -5.99 15.27 -6.66
C ARG A 188 -4.68 14.68 -7.16
N LYS A 189 -3.61 14.90 -6.39
CA LYS A 189 -2.24 14.50 -6.66
C LYS A 189 -1.62 13.93 -5.39
N ALA A 190 -0.69 12.98 -5.56
CA ALA A 190 -0.01 12.32 -4.44
C ALA A 190 0.70 13.34 -3.54
N ALA A 191 0.33 13.37 -2.26
CA ALA A 191 0.80 14.38 -1.31
C ALA A 191 2.31 14.33 -1.09
N PHE A 192 2.92 13.12 -1.09
CA PHE A 192 4.35 12.93 -0.87
C PHE A 192 5.23 13.59 -1.93
N GLU A 193 4.73 13.78 -3.16
CA GLU A 193 5.49 14.42 -4.24
C GLU A 193 5.86 15.88 -3.93
N TYR A 194 5.09 16.53 -3.05
CA TYR A 194 5.42 17.88 -2.55
C TYR A 194 6.48 17.89 -1.44
N GLY A 195 7.13 16.74 -1.19
CA GLY A 195 8.05 16.51 -0.11
C GLY A 195 7.36 16.03 1.16
N TRP A 196 8.04 15.11 1.87
CA TRP A 196 7.62 14.60 3.16
C TRP A 196 8.83 14.49 4.09
N ASP A 197 8.62 14.16 5.38
CA ASP A 197 9.73 14.06 6.34
C ASP A 197 10.60 12.79 6.16
N TRP A 198 10.32 11.98 5.14
CA TRP A 198 11.11 10.87 4.63
C TRP A 198 11.32 10.93 3.11
N GLY A 199 10.57 11.76 2.40
CA GLY A 199 10.51 11.80 0.93
C GLY A 199 11.04 13.10 0.34
N PRO A 200 11.77 13.04 -0.80
CA PRO A 200 12.22 14.21 -1.52
C PRO A 200 11.04 14.91 -2.19
N ARG A 201 11.21 16.19 -2.51
CA ARG A 201 10.24 16.94 -3.29
C ARG A 201 10.47 16.75 -4.78
N PHE A 202 9.62 15.99 -5.43
CA PHE A 202 9.55 15.85 -6.89
C PHE A 202 8.10 15.91 -7.32
N VAL A 203 7.60 17.13 -7.59
CA VAL A 203 6.23 17.33 -8.09
C VAL A 203 6.22 17.00 -9.58
N THR A 204 5.82 15.78 -9.89
CA THR A 204 5.91 15.22 -11.24
C THR A 204 4.76 15.68 -12.16
N SER A 205 4.92 15.45 -13.45
CA SER A 205 3.87 15.55 -14.46
C SER A 205 4.09 14.47 -15.51
N GLY A 206 3.03 13.91 -16.07
CA GLY A 206 3.14 12.93 -17.15
C GLY A 206 1.95 11.99 -17.30
N ILE A 207 2.06 11.11 -18.30
CA ILE A 207 1.12 10.01 -18.51
C ILE A 207 1.64 8.83 -17.68
N TRP A 208 1.26 8.79 -16.38
CA TRP A 208 1.90 7.91 -15.41
C TRP A 208 1.29 6.50 -15.33
N ARG A 209 0.12 6.30 -15.94
CA ARG A 209 -0.55 5.00 -16.10
C ARG A 209 -0.72 4.68 -17.58
N PRO A 210 -1.07 3.44 -17.96
CA PRO A 210 -1.29 3.07 -19.34
C PRO A 210 -2.29 3.99 -20.08
N ALA A 211 -2.05 4.15 -21.40
CA ALA A 211 -2.97 4.81 -22.32
C ALA A 211 -3.31 3.84 -23.46
N SER A 212 -4.55 3.85 -23.93
CA SER A 212 -5.02 2.99 -25.00
C SER A 212 -6.15 3.60 -25.83
N MET A 213 -6.38 3.00 -27.00
CA MET A 213 -7.63 3.15 -27.73
C MET A 213 -8.46 1.87 -27.52
N GLU A 214 -9.72 2.01 -27.10
CA GLU A 214 -10.66 0.90 -26.99
C GLU A 214 -11.75 1.03 -28.04
N ALA A 215 -11.84 0.04 -28.93
CA ALA A 215 -12.86 -0.01 -29.98
C ALA A 215 -13.88 -1.11 -29.68
N TRP A 216 -15.16 -0.82 -29.84
CA TRP A 216 -16.25 -1.72 -29.54
C TRP A 216 -17.52 -1.34 -30.29
N ASP A 217 -18.54 -2.24 -30.34
CA ASP A 217 -19.71 -2.01 -31.19
C ASP A 217 -21.00 -1.82 -30.41
N ALA A 218 -21.74 -2.89 -30.11
CA ALA A 218 -23.08 -2.78 -29.54
C ALA A 218 -23.04 -2.63 -28.01
N ALA A 219 -22.17 -3.38 -27.35
CA ALA A 219 -22.03 -3.35 -25.90
C ALA A 219 -20.63 -3.80 -25.43
N ARG A 220 -20.25 -3.41 -24.23
CA ARG A 220 -19.02 -3.83 -23.55
C ARG A 220 -19.28 -4.09 -22.07
N ILE A 221 -18.50 -4.97 -21.46
CA ILE A 221 -18.47 -5.13 -20.01
C ILE A 221 -17.66 -3.97 -19.42
N SER A 222 -18.30 -3.17 -18.58
CA SER A 222 -17.68 -2.03 -17.89
C SER A 222 -17.03 -2.43 -16.58
N ASN A 223 -17.59 -3.44 -15.88
CA ASN A 223 -17.05 -3.98 -14.64
C ASN A 223 -17.58 -5.40 -14.39
N LEU A 224 -16.77 -6.23 -13.75
CA LEU A 224 -17.16 -7.53 -13.18
C LEU A 224 -16.74 -7.54 -11.72
N HIS A 225 -17.68 -7.85 -10.84
CA HIS A 225 -17.47 -7.97 -9.40
C HIS A 225 -18.06 -9.26 -8.85
N ILE A 226 -17.37 -9.93 -7.95
CA ILE A 226 -17.84 -11.12 -7.26
C ILE A 226 -18.22 -10.75 -5.83
N ALA A 227 -19.44 -10.26 -5.66
CA ALA A 227 -19.96 -9.88 -4.34
C ALA A 227 -20.11 -11.12 -3.45
N GLN A 228 -19.55 -11.06 -2.24
CA GLN A 228 -19.57 -12.13 -1.25
C GLN A 228 -20.67 -11.84 -0.24
N LEU A 229 -21.88 -12.43 -0.49
CA LEU A 229 -23.09 -12.13 0.28
C LEU A 229 -23.09 -12.81 1.66
N ASP A 230 -22.61 -14.07 1.70
CA ASP A 230 -22.41 -14.85 2.92
C ASP A 230 -21.36 -15.93 2.64
N VAL A 231 -20.32 -15.97 3.46
CA VAL A 231 -19.21 -16.91 3.28
C VAL A 231 -18.91 -17.63 4.59
N THR A 232 -19.10 -18.94 4.57
CA THR A 232 -18.79 -19.84 5.68
C THR A 232 -17.94 -21.03 5.20
N ALA A 233 -17.39 -21.82 6.11
CA ALA A 233 -16.69 -23.06 5.75
C ALA A 233 -17.60 -24.13 5.10
N LYS A 234 -18.94 -23.99 5.23
CA LYS A 234 -19.92 -24.97 4.68
C LYS A 234 -20.42 -24.55 3.31
N VAL A 235 -20.66 -23.26 3.11
CA VAL A 235 -21.23 -22.71 1.89
C VAL A 235 -20.81 -21.26 1.70
N ALA A 236 -20.60 -20.88 0.44
CA ALA A 236 -20.48 -19.48 0.05
C ALA A 236 -21.62 -19.12 -0.91
N HIS A 237 -22.35 -18.06 -0.58
CA HIS A 237 -23.36 -17.43 -1.43
C HIS A 237 -22.76 -16.16 -2.02
N LEU A 238 -22.60 -16.13 -3.33
CA LEU A 238 -21.98 -15.03 -4.07
C LEU A 238 -22.92 -14.51 -5.14
N SER A 239 -22.64 -13.32 -5.65
CA SER A 239 -23.28 -12.80 -6.86
C SER A 239 -22.21 -12.24 -7.80
N ALA A 240 -22.11 -12.78 -9.02
CA ALA A 240 -21.32 -12.12 -10.05
C ALA A 240 -22.13 -10.96 -10.62
N GLN A 241 -21.71 -9.74 -10.31
CA GLN A 241 -22.30 -8.48 -10.73
C GLN A 241 -21.58 -8.00 -11.97
N VAL A 242 -22.25 -8.06 -13.12
CA VAL A 242 -21.69 -7.64 -14.42
C VAL A 242 -22.33 -6.32 -14.84
N GLU A 243 -21.54 -5.25 -14.88
CA GLU A 243 -21.96 -3.96 -15.43
C GLU A 243 -21.71 -3.95 -16.94
N VAL A 244 -22.75 -3.69 -17.73
CA VAL A 244 -22.69 -3.68 -19.21
C VAL A 244 -23.11 -2.31 -19.72
N THR A 245 -22.22 -1.65 -20.46
CA THR A 245 -22.56 -0.43 -21.22
C THR A 245 -23.01 -0.80 -22.62
N ALA A 246 -24.24 -0.47 -23.01
CA ALA A 246 -24.79 -0.67 -24.35
C ALA A 246 -25.11 0.66 -25.03
N VAL A 247 -24.97 0.72 -26.35
CA VAL A 247 -25.32 1.93 -27.12
C VAL A 247 -26.74 1.89 -27.70
N GLU A 248 -27.33 0.71 -27.78
CA GLU A 248 -28.67 0.46 -28.28
C GLU A 248 -29.31 -0.72 -27.53
N ASP A 249 -30.63 -0.83 -27.59
CA ASP A 249 -31.36 -1.94 -27.00
C ASP A 249 -31.01 -3.24 -27.73
N ALA A 250 -30.74 -4.31 -26.99
CA ALA A 250 -30.35 -5.60 -27.56
C ALA A 250 -30.68 -6.76 -26.59
N THR A 251 -31.11 -7.90 -27.17
CA THR A 251 -31.14 -9.16 -26.41
C THR A 251 -29.74 -9.75 -26.34
N ALA A 252 -29.24 -9.91 -25.12
CA ALA A 252 -27.89 -10.42 -24.86
C ALA A 252 -27.89 -11.63 -23.96
N LYS A 253 -26.76 -12.33 -23.90
CA LYS A 253 -26.50 -13.42 -22.96
C LYS A 253 -25.17 -13.15 -22.25
N VAL A 254 -25.19 -13.15 -20.94
CA VAL A 254 -23.97 -13.16 -20.11
C VAL A 254 -23.72 -14.59 -19.66
N THR A 255 -22.49 -15.08 -19.88
CA THR A 255 -22.00 -16.35 -19.34
C THR A 255 -20.92 -16.08 -18.32
N LEU A 256 -20.82 -16.93 -17.30
CA LEU A 256 -19.77 -16.89 -16.28
C LEU A 256 -19.22 -18.29 -16.09
N ASP A 257 -17.91 -18.45 -16.08
CA ASP A 257 -17.26 -19.71 -15.72
C ASP A 257 -16.22 -19.54 -14.62
N PHE A 258 -16.07 -20.57 -13.80
CA PHE A 258 -15.03 -20.70 -12.77
C PHE A 258 -14.75 -22.18 -12.48
N THR A 259 -13.67 -22.47 -11.74
CA THR A 259 -13.33 -23.84 -11.32
C THR A 259 -13.51 -24.00 -9.83
N HIS A 260 -14.25 -25.06 -9.42
CA HIS A 260 -14.38 -25.48 -8.04
C HIS A 260 -14.16 -26.99 -7.91
N ALA A 261 -13.34 -27.42 -6.94
CA ALA A 261 -12.98 -28.84 -6.71
C ALA A 261 -12.53 -29.57 -7.98
N GLY A 262 -11.76 -28.88 -8.85
CA GLY A 262 -11.26 -29.42 -10.12
C GLY A 262 -12.30 -29.54 -11.24
N LYS A 263 -13.53 -29.05 -11.04
CA LYS A 263 -14.61 -29.08 -12.05
C LYS A 263 -14.91 -27.66 -12.53
N LYS A 264 -15.08 -27.50 -13.84
CA LYS A 264 -15.59 -26.27 -14.41
C LYS A 264 -17.08 -26.13 -14.10
N VAL A 265 -17.46 -24.99 -13.56
CA VAL A 265 -18.85 -24.56 -13.37
C VAL A 265 -19.14 -23.48 -14.39
N GLU A 266 -20.27 -23.56 -15.05
CA GLU A 266 -20.70 -22.58 -16.05
C GLU A 266 -22.14 -22.14 -15.76
N LEU A 267 -22.34 -20.83 -15.67
CA LEU A 267 -23.64 -20.18 -15.46
C LEU A 267 -23.94 -19.29 -16.66
N SER A 268 -25.22 -19.04 -16.92
CA SER A 268 -25.60 -18.09 -17.96
C SER A 268 -26.93 -17.43 -17.66
N ARG A 269 -27.07 -16.18 -18.12
CA ARG A 269 -28.30 -15.39 -18.00
C ARG A 269 -28.58 -14.67 -19.32
N ALA A 270 -29.79 -14.83 -19.85
CA ALA A 270 -30.31 -13.97 -20.92
C ALA A 270 -30.81 -12.65 -20.30
N VAL A 271 -30.57 -11.56 -20.98
CA VAL A 271 -30.91 -10.20 -20.52
C VAL A 271 -31.27 -9.31 -21.70
N GLU A 272 -32.28 -8.46 -21.49
CA GLU A 272 -32.56 -7.35 -22.40
C GLU A 272 -31.72 -6.14 -21.94
N LEU A 273 -30.77 -5.74 -22.77
CA LEU A 273 -29.96 -4.55 -22.56
C LEU A 273 -30.70 -3.33 -23.08
N HIS A 274 -30.64 -2.25 -22.32
CA HIS A 274 -31.09 -0.92 -22.74
C HIS A 274 -29.89 -0.01 -22.99
N SER A 275 -30.05 0.97 -23.86
CA SER A 275 -29.02 1.99 -24.11
C SER A 275 -28.59 2.63 -22.78
N GLY A 276 -27.27 2.68 -22.49
CA GLY A 276 -26.67 3.12 -21.23
C GLY A 276 -26.10 1.98 -20.41
N LEU A 277 -26.02 2.18 -19.07
CA LEU A 277 -25.51 1.22 -18.12
C LEU A 277 -26.58 0.22 -17.69
N ASN A 278 -26.27 -1.07 -17.78
CA ASN A 278 -27.09 -2.19 -17.36
C ASN A 278 -26.37 -3.01 -16.29
N HIS A 279 -27.15 -3.60 -15.36
CA HIS A 279 -26.65 -4.49 -14.31
C HIS A 279 -27.22 -5.90 -14.49
N VAL A 280 -26.33 -6.88 -14.50
CA VAL A 280 -26.68 -8.29 -14.67
C VAL A 280 -26.08 -9.10 -13.51
N ASP A 281 -26.93 -9.66 -12.67
CA ASP A 281 -26.52 -10.48 -11.53
C ASP A 281 -26.66 -11.97 -11.85
N LEU A 282 -25.60 -12.76 -11.58
CA LEU A 282 -25.61 -14.22 -11.65
C LEU A 282 -25.35 -14.75 -10.24
N PRO A 283 -26.36 -15.35 -9.58
CA PRO A 283 -26.19 -15.94 -8.26
C PRO A 283 -25.31 -17.20 -8.34
N ILE A 284 -24.42 -17.36 -7.37
CA ILE A 284 -23.46 -18.46 -7.28
C ILE A 284 -23.56 -19.07 -5.89
N GLU A 285 -23.63 -20.41 -5.82
CA GLU A 285 -23.50 -21.17 -4.58
C GLU A 285 -22.31 -22.13 -4.69
N ILE A 286 -21.40 -22.06 -3.72
CA ILE A 286 -20.23 -22.95 -3.65
C ILE A 286 -20.31 -23.74 -2.34
N ALA A 287 -20.56 -25.03 -2.41
CA ALA A 287 -20.57 -25.92 -1.27
C ALA A 287 -19.12 -26.25 -0.83
N SER A 288 -18.84 -26.19 0.48
CA SER A 288 -17.51 -26.43 1.05
C SER A 288 -16.41 -25.63 0.35
N PRO A 289 -16.51 -24.29 0.33
CA PRO A 289 -15.52 -23.45 -0.33
C PRO A 289 -14.15 -23.55 0.33
N GLN A 290 -13.09 -23.35 -0.44
CA GLN A 290 -11.77 -23.11 0.10
C GLN A 290 -11.68 -21.65 0.52
N LEU A 291 -11.48 -21.41 1.82
CA LEU A 291 -11.44 -20.05 2.37
C LEU A 291 -10.03 -19.47 2.33
N TRP A 292 -9.95 -18.20 1.96
CA TRP A 292 -8.72 -17.42 2.05
C TRP A 292 -8.48 -16.94 3.49
N PHE A 293 -7.25 -17.11 3.98
CA PHE A 293 -6.83 -16.65 5.31
C PHE A 293 -5.60 -15.75 5.23
N PRO A 294 -5.44 -14.85 6.21
CA PRO A 294 -4.18 -14.12 6.36
C PRO A 294 -3.00 -15.04 6.66
N ALA A 295 -1.82 -14.53 6.36
CA ALA A 295 -0.55 -15.17 6.66
C ALA A 295 -0.46 -15.63 8.12
N GLY A 296 -0.13 -16.91 8.32
CA GLY A 296 -0.02 -17.54 9.65
C GLY A 296 -1.32 -18.14 10.20
N TYR A 297 -2.47 -17.89 9.55
CA TYR A 297 -3.80 -18.39 9.99
C TYR A 297 -4.40 -19.46 9.06
N GLY A 298 -3.92 -19.58 7.84
CA GLY A 298 -4.41 -20.58 6.88
C GLY A 298 -3.78 -20.41 5.49
N ALA A 299 -4.39 -21.06 4.50
CA ALA A 299 -3.99 -20.98 3.08
C ALA A 299 -4.63 -19.78 2.37
N GLN A 300 -4.13 -19.45 1.17
CA GLN A 300 -4.57 -18.34 0.33
C GLN A 300 -5.15 -18.83 -1.01
N PRO A 301 -6.20 -19.66 -1.03
CA PRO A 301 -6.82 -20.10 -2.27
C PRO A 301 -7.52 -18.92 -2.97
N LEU A 302 -7.31 -18.82 -4.28
CA LEU A 302 -7.91 -17.80 -5.13
C LEU A 302 -8.75 -18.46 -6.21
N TYR A 303 -9.94 -17.93 -6.44
CA TYR A 303 -10.86 -18.34 -7.50
C TYR A 303 -10.74 -17.35 -8.66
N GLN A 304 -10.74 -17.91 -9.88
CA GLN A 304 -10.75 -17.13 -11.12
C GLN A 304 -12.15 -17.25 -11.75
N PHE A 305 -12.80 -16.12 -11.96
CA PHE A 305 -14.10 -16.00 -12.62
C PHE A 305 -13.93 -15.33 -13.97
N ASN A 306 -14.56 -15.88 -15.03
CA ASN A 306 -14.50 -15.31 -16.37
C ASN A 306 -15.92 -15.07 -16.89
N ALA A 307 -16.24 -13.82 -17.18
CA ALA A 307 -17.52 -13.44 -17.78
C ALA A 307 -17.36 -13.18 -19.27
N GLN A 308 -18.36 -13.57 -20.07
CA GLN A 308 -18.45 -13.23 -21.50
C GLN A 308 -19.83 -12.66 -21.81
N LEU A 309 -19.85 -11.61 -22.65
CA LEU A 309 -21.05 -10.97 -23.15
C LEU A 309 -21.25 -11.37 -24.59
N HIS A 310 -22.45 -11.90 -24.91
CA HIS A 310 -22.84 -12.30 -26.26
C HIS A 310 -24.11 -11.54 -26.71
N ILE A 311 -24.10 -11.09 -27.97
CA ILE A 311 -25.29 -10.61 -28.66
C ILE A 311 -25.52 -11.51 -29.90
N GLY A 312 -26.65 -12.24 -29.89
CA GLY A 312 -26.85 -13.34 -30.83
C GLY A 312 -25.80 -14.44 -30.63
N ASN A 313 -25.11 -14.82 -31.72
CA ASN A 313 -24.03 -15.82 -31.66
C ASN A 313 -22.63 -15.20 -31.55
N ARG A 314 -22.54 -13.92 -31.34
CA ARG A 314 -21.27 -13.16 -31.36
C ARG A 314 -20.85 -12.77 -29.97
N ALA A 315 -19.57 -13.04 -29.61
CA ALA A 315 -18.96 -12.57 -28.38
C ALA A 315 -18.56 -11.09 -28.55
N GLU A 316 -19.19 -10.20 -27.80
CA GLU A 316 -18.92 -8.76 -27.83
C GLU A 316 -17.73 -8.40 -26.96
N ASP A 317 -17.69 -8.91 -25.73
CA ASP A 317 -16.64 -8.59 -24.74
C ASP A 317 -16.45 -9.72 -23.72
N GLN A 318 -15.34 -9.65 -22.97
CA GLN A 318 -15.04 -10.53 -21.85
C GLN A 318 -14.38 -9.75 -20.70
N ALA A 319 -14.57 -10.22 -19.48
CA ALA A 319 -13.92 -9.71 -18.29
C ALA A 319 -13.57 -10.86 -17.33
N SER A 320 -12.56 -10.64 -16.51
CA SER A 320 -12.14 -11.62 -15.49
C SER A 320 -12.02 -10.94 -14.14
N ALA A 321 -12.38 -11.68 -13.08
CA ALA A 321 -12.15 -11.28 -11.70
C ALA A 321 -11.48 -12.43 -10.94
N ARG A 322 -10.49 -12.09 -10.08
CA ARG A 322 -9.81 -13.05 -9.20
C ARG A 322 -10.05 -12.65 -7.76
N THR A 323 -10.56 -13.56 -6.93
CA THR A 323 -10.81 -13.28 -5.53
C THR A 323 -10.61 -14.51 -4.64
N GLY A 324 -10.32 -14.28 -3.36
CA GLY A 324 -10.35 -15.29 -2.31
C GLY A 324 -11.63 -15.17 -1.50
N LEU A 325 -12.26 -16.30 -1.19
CA LEU A 325 -13.53 -16.31 -0.44
C LEU A 325 -13.25 -16.17 1.06
N ARG A 326 -13.82 -15.17 1.68
CA ARG A 326 -13.67 -14.88 3.11
C ARG A 326 -14.82 -14.07 3.67
N SER A 327 -15.06 -14.18 4.97
CA SER A 327 -15.76 -13.15 5.73
C SER A 327 -14.77 -12.20 6.42
N VAL A 328 -15.12 -10.93 6.55
CA VAL A 328 -14.34 -9.95 7.32
C VAL A 328 -15.27 -9.07 8.14
N VAL A 329 -14.95 -8.92 9.43
CA VAL A 329 -15.68 -8.05 10.35
C VAL A 329 -14.66 -7.23 11.15
N LEU A 330 -14.86 -5.93 11.21
CA LEU A 330 -14.23 -5.08 12.22
C LEU A 330 -15.10 -5.11 13.46
N ARG A 331 -14.68 -5.86 14.50
CA ARG A 331 -15.42 -5.97 15.77
C ARG A 331 -15.09 -4.80 16.68
N ARG A 332 -16.13 -4.15 17.18
CA ARG A 332 -16.07 -2.96 18.04
C ARG A 332 -17.04 -3.09 19.22
N ASP A 333 -16.90 -4.15 19.98
CA ASP A 333 -17.73 -4.41 21.16
C ASP A 333 -17.23 -3.65 22.39
N LEU A 334 -18.16 -3.25 23.27
CA LEU A 334 -17.80 -2.70 24.58
C LEU A 334 -17.22 -3.77 25.49
N ASP A 335 -16.11 -3.47 26.14
CA ASP A 335 -15.44 -4.30 27.11
C ASP A 335 -14.95 -3.47 28.32
N GLN A 336 -14.18 -4.08 29.21
CA GLN A 336 -13.67 -3.40 30.41
C GLN A 336 -12.65 -2.28 30.13
N TRP A 337 -12.14 -2.16 28.89
CA TRP A 337 -11.14 -1.16 28.51
C TRP A 337 -11.68 -0.10 27.54
N GLY A 338 -12.98 -0.17 27.20
CA GLY A 338 -13.64 0.71 26.26
C GLY A 338 -14.29 -0.05 25.13
N ARG A 339 -14.01 0.32 23.88
CA ARG A 339 -14.54 -0.35 22.68
C ARG A 339 -13.42 -1.08 21.95
N SER A 340 -13.59 -2.40 21.72
CA SER A 340 -12.61 -3.23 21.00
C SER A 340 -12.35 -2.71 19.58
N PHE A 341 -11.20 -3.03 19.03
CA PHE A 341 -10.86 -2.78 17.63
C PHE A 341 -10.07 -3.98 17.11
N GLU A 342 -10.75 -4.90 16.46
CA GLU A 342 -10.12 -6.15 16.01
C GLU A 342 -10.76 -6.70 14.73
N PHE A 343 -9.95 -7.29 13.87
CA PHE A 343 -10.41 -7.95 12.67
C PHE A 343 -10.74 -9.42 12.94
N ILE A 344 -11.96 -9.83 12.57
CA ILE A 344 -12.41 -11.21 12.58
C ILE A 344 -12.46 -11.68 11.14
N ILE A 345 -11.59 -12.64 10.78
CA ILE A 345 -11.51 -13.22 9.44
C ILE A 345 -11.95 -14.67 9.53
N ASN A 346 -13.04 -15.04 8.84
CA ASN A 346 -13.62 -16.39 8.89
C ASN A 346 -13.81 -16.88 10.33
N ASP A 347 -14.43 -16.06 11.17
CA ASP A 347 -14.69 -16.28 12.59
C ASP A 347 -13.44 -16.33 13.50
N VAL A 348 -12.23 -16.04 12.98
CA VAL A 348 -10.99 -16.06 13.75
C VAL A 348 -10.53 -14.63 14.05
N PRO A 349 -10.35 -14.26 15.35
CA PRO A 349 -9.78 -12.95 15.72
C PRO A 349 -8.27 -12.92 15.41
N VAL A 350 -7.89 -12.02 14.53
CA VAL A 350 -6.53 -11.90 14.01
C VAL A 350 -5.80 -10.76 14.73
N PHE A 351 -4.64 -11.06 15.32
CA PHE A 351 -3.72 -10.01 15.73
C PHE A 351 -2.97 -9.49 14.51
N ALA A 352 -3.18 -8.22 14.15
CA ALA A 352 -2.51 -7.57 13.03
C ALA A 352 -1.04 -7.25 13.39
N LYS A 353 -0.11 -7.69 12.54
CA LYS A 353 1.34 -7.52 12.70
C LYS A 353 1.92 -7.01 11.40
N GLY A 354 2.56 -5.86 11.45
CA GLY A 354 3.11 -5.33 10.21
C GLY A 354 3.71 -3.93 10.30
N ALA A 355 3.66 -3.24 9.19
CA ALA A 355 4.17 -1.90 9.03
C ALA A 355 3.37 -1.10 7.98
N ASP A 356 3.53 0.22 8.02
CA ASP A 356 3.02 1.12 6.99
C ASP A 356 3.87 1.01 5.72
N VAL A 357 3.22 1.06 4.57
CA VAL A 357 3.86 1.14 3.26
C VAL A 357 3.70 2.54 2.71
N ILE A 358 4.83 3.15 2.38
CA ILE A 358 4.92 4.39 1.62
C ILE A 358 5.21 4.08 0.14
N PRO A 359 5.16 5.04 -0.80
CA PRO A 359 5.56 4.82 -2.19
C PRO A 359 6.89 4.06 -2.31
N PHE A 360 6.98 3.12 -3.24
CA PHE A 360 8.18 2.29 -3.44
C PHE A 360 9.32 3.01 -4.17
N ASP A 361 8.99 4.13 -4.83
CA ASP A 361 9.92 5.02 -5.52
C ASP A 361 9.31 6.41 -5.61
N SER A 362 10.12 7.46 -5.61
CA SER A 362 9.63 8.84 -5.86
C SER A 362 9.07 9.01 -7.28
N PHE A 363 9.40 8.08 -8.18
CA PHE A 363 8.88 8.02 -9.55
C PHE A 363 8.11 6.72 -9.76
N PRO A 364 6.80 6.67 -9.52
CA PRO A 364 6.00 5.43 -9.47
C PRO A 364 6.16 4.52 -10.69
N THR A 365 6.35 5.10 -11.88
CA THR A 365 6.48 4.34 -13.14
C THR A 365 7.81 3.58 -13.27
N ARG A 366 8.72 3.72 -12.32
CA ARG A 366 10.00 3.00 -12.24
C ARG A 366 9.92 1.73 -11.39
N VAL A 367 8.89 1.61 -10.58
CA VAL A 367 8.69 0.44 -9.72
C VAL A 367 8.44 -0.81 -10.58
N THR A 368 9.15 -1.89 -10.26
CA THR A 368 9.08 -3.16 -10.99
C THR A 368 8.35 -4.24 -10.19
N SER A 369 7.80 -5.23 -10.90
CA SER A 369 7.22 -6.44 -10.32
C SER A 369 8.13 -7.15 -9.33
N GLU A 370 9.42 -7.21 -9.64
CA GLU A 370 10.42 -7.82 -8.75
C GLU A 370 10.61 -7.02 -7.47
N GLN A 371 10.54 -5.69 -7.54
CA GLN A 371 10.64 -4.82 -6.36
C GLN A 371 9.43 -5.02 -5.44
N TYR A 372 8.19 -5.05 -5.96
CA TYR A 372 7.02 -5.39 -5.17
C TYR A 372 7.16 -6.76 -4.50
N ARG A 373 7.48 -7.79 -5.30
CA ARG A 373 7.62 -9.16 -4.79
C ARG A 373 8.68 -9.24 -3.69
N ARG A 374 9.83 -8.61 -3.85
CA ARG A 374 10.91 -8.62 -2.87
C ARG A 374 10.52 -7.98 -1.55
N ILE A 375 9.86 -6.82 -1.57
CA ILE A 375 9.46 -6.09 -0.35
C ILE A 375 8.33 -6.84 0.36
N LEU A 376 7.29 -7.25 -0.37
CA LEU A 376 6.15 -7.97 0.21
C LEU A 376 6.56 -9.36 0.74
N GLN A 377 7.42 -10.08 0.02
CA GLN A 377 7.99 -11.34 0.52
C GLN A 377 8.83 -11.11 1.79
N SER A 378 9.60 -10.02 1.84
CA SER A 378 10.36 -9.65 3.05
C SER A 378 9.45 -9.35 4.25
N ALA A 379 8.31 -8.71 4.03
CA ALA A 379 7.29 -8.52 5.07
C ALA A 379 6.75 -9.88 5.57
N ARG A 380 6.40 -10.77 4.63
CA ARG A 380 5.93 -12.14 4.92
C ARG A 380 6.96 -12.95 5.69
N ASP A 381 8.24 -12.87 5.29
CA ASP A 381 9.37 -13.58 5.92
C ASP A 381 9.67 -13.04 7.33
N ALA A 382 9.28 -11.80 7.61
CA ALA A 382 9.33 -11.21 8.94
C ALA A 382 8.07 -11.49 9.79
N ASN A 383 7.23 -12.46 9.42
CA ASN A 383 5.99 -12.83 10.10
C ASN A 383 4.91 -11.74 10.12
N MET A 384 5.00 -10.77 9.23
CA MET A 384 3.94 -9.78 9.05
C MET A 384 2.75 -10.43 8.33
N ASN A 385 1.55 -10.04 8.72
CA ASN A 385 0.30 -10.47 8.10
C ASN A 385 -0.56 -9.28 7.66
N MET A 386 -0.11 -8.05 7.89
CA MET A 386 -0.80 -6.83 7.51
C MET A 386 0.20 -5.76 7.07
N ILE A 387 -0.23 -4.94 6.12
CA ILE A 387 0.38 -3.65 5.81
C ILE A 387 -0.71 -2.59 5.80
N ARG A 388 -0.38 -1.37 6.20
CA ARG A 388 -1.22 -0.21 5.96
C ARG A 388 -0.66 0.54 4.76
N HIS A 389 -1.49 0.71 3.75
CA HIS A 389 -1.17 1.50 2.56
C HIS A 389 -1.53 2.96 2.82
N TRP A 390 -0.53 3.75 3.17
CA TRP A 390 -0.64 5.11 3.69
C TRP A 390 -1.23 6.11 2.68
N GLY A 391 -2.11 7.00 3.17
CA GLY A 391 -2.93 7.90 2.36
C GLY A 391 -2.22 9.07 1.70
N GLY A 392 -0.96 9.35 2.00
CA GLY A 392 -0.19 10.41 1.32
C GLY A 392 0.48 9.98 0.03
N GLY A 393 0.35 8.69 -0.35
CA GLY A 393 0.94 8.07 -1.53
C GLY A 393 0.04 8.09 -2.77
N TYR A 394 0.02 6.97 -3.47
CA TYR A 394 -0.83 6.71 -4.65
C TYR A 394 -1.34 5.27 -4.60
N TYR A 395 -2.48 4.98 -5.24
CA TYR A 395 -2.96 3.60 -5.36
C TYR A 395 -2.01 2.80 -6.24
N GLU A 396 -1.59 1.63 -5.77
CA GLU A 396 -0.62 0.80 -6.43
C GLU A 396 -1.15 0.12 -7.71
N THR A 397 -0.26 -0.56 -8.43
CA THR A 397 -0.63 -1.37 -9.60
C THR A 397 -1.42 -2.61 -9.16
N GLN A 398 -2.14 -3.21 -10.09
CA GLN A 398 -2.86 -4.47 -9.87
C GLN A 398 -1.96 -5.55 -9.26
N GLU A 399 -0.72 -5.63 -9.74
CA GLU A 399 0.25 -6.63 -9.31
C GLU A 399 0.60 -6.55 -7.82
N PHE A 400 0.66 -5.35 -7.23
CA PHE A 400 0.89 -5.18 -5.80
C PHE A 400 -0.22 -5.87 -4.98
N TYR A 401 -1.47 -5.63 -5.35
CA TYR A 401 -2.62 -6.23 -4.66
C TYR A 401 -2.70 -7.73 -4.91
N ASP A 402 -2.43 -8.18 -6.14
CA ASP A 402 -2.36 -9.61 -6.50
C ASP A 402 -1.32 -10.36 -5.65
N LEU A 403 -0.16 -9.75 -5.42
CA LEU A 403 0.87 -10.32 -4.55
C LEU A 403 0.44 -10.37 -3.08
N CYS A 404 -0.25 -9.35 -2.58
CA CYS A 404 -0.79 -9.37 -1.21
C CYS A 404 -1.83 -10.49 -1.04
N ASP A 405 -2.69 -10.71 -2.04
CA ASP A 405 -3.65 -11.81 -2.06
C ASP A 405 -2.96 -13.18 -1.98
N GLU A 406 -1.90 -13.37 -2.79
CA GLU A 406 -1.12 -14.61 -2.85
C GLU A 406 -0.31 -14.88 -1.58
N LEU A 407 0.24 -13.83 -0.98
CA LEU A 407 1.06 -13.93 0.23
C LEU A 407 0.25 -13.93 1.53
N GLY A 408 -1.05 -13.64 1.47
CA GLY A 408 -1.90 -13.53 2.64
C GLY A 408 -1.61 -12.29 3.49
N ILE A 409 -1.16 -11.22 2.88
CA ILE A 409 -0.91 -9.95 3.56
C ILE A 409 -2.19 -9.11 3.51
N MET A 410 -2.82 -8.93 4.65
CA MET A 410 -3.97 -8.02 4.79
C MET A 410 -3.56 -6.59 4.47
N ILE A 411 -4.45 -5.83 3.84
CA ILE A 411 -4.25 -4.42 3.52
C ILE A 411 -5.28 -3.57 4.26
N TRP A 412 -4.79 -2.62 5.04
CA TRP A 412 -5.50 -1.43 5.45
C TRP A 412 -5.30 -0.39 4.37
N GLN A 413 -6.34 -0.12 3.56
CA GLN A 413 -6.24 0.76 2.40
C GLN A 413 -6.76 2.16 2.73
N ASP A 414 -5.87 3.13 2.86
CA ASP A 414 -6.26 4.53 2.90
C ASP A 414 -6.68 5.02 1.50
N PHE A 415 -7.69 5.88 1.44
CA PHE A 415 -7.86 6.78 0.29
C PHE A 415 -6.73 7.82 0.30
N MET A 416 -6.33 8.29 -0.89
CA MET A 416 -5.15 9.13 -1.04
C MET A 416 -5.37 10.55 -0.54
N PHE A 417 -5.44 10.69 0.79
CA PHE A 417 -5.47 11.95 1.53
C PHE A 417 -4.45 11.87 2.66
N GLY A 418 -3.49 12.80 2.63
CA GLY A 418 -2.53 13.00 3.72
C GLY A 418 -3.10 13.91 4.81
N ASN A 419 -2.22 14.50 5.61
CA ASN A 419 -2.53 15.30 6.79
C ASN A 419 -3.14 16.68 6.50
N ASP A 420 -3.21 17.06 5.23
CA ASP A 420 -3.69 18.38 4.81
C ASP A 420 -5.23 18.48 4.88
N TRP A 421 -5.69 19.67 5.17
CA TRP A 421 -7.11 20.00 5.13
C TRP A 421 -7.61 20.07 3.68
N GLN A 422 -8.78 19.51 3.41
CA GLN A 422 -9.31 19.38 2.06
C GLN A 422 -10.25 20.51 1.66
N PRO A 423 -10.27 20.93 0.37
CA PRO A 423 -11.22 21.94 -0.11
C PRO A 423 -12.67 21.50 0.00
N GLY A 424 -13.55 22.41 0.45
CA GLY A 424 -15.00 22.16 0.53
C GLY A 424 -15.77 22.45 -0.76
N THR A 425 -15.12 22.73 -1.89
CA THR A 425 -15.79 23.15 -3.13
C THR A 425 -16.54 21.99 -3.81
N TYR A 426 -17.64 22.29 -4.50
CA TYR A 426 -18.45 21.28 -5.19
C TYR A 426 -17.65 20.51 -6.27
N PRO A 427 -16.86 21.17 -7.15
CA PRO A 427 -16.06 20.45 -8.14
C PRO A 427 -15.07 19.46 -7.50
N PHE A 428 -14.42 19.85 -6.40
CA PHE A 428 -13.51 18.98 -5.66
C PHE A 428 -14.24 17.74 -5.11
N LYS A 429 -15.38 17.94 -4.43
CA LYS A 429 -16.19 16.85 -3.86
C LYS A 429 -16.69 15.89 -4.94
N GLN A 430 -17.14 16.39 -6.09
CA GLN A 430 -17.55 15.55 -7.22
C GLN A 430 -16.37 14.74 -7.80
N ASN A 431 -15.19 15.35 -7.91
CA ASN A 431 -13.99 14.69 -8.38
C ASN A 431 -13.53 13.56 -7.43
N VAL A 432 -13.64 13.79 -6.11
CA VAL A 432 -13.37 12.76 -5.08
C VAL A 432 -14.37 11.60 -5.19
N GLU A 433 -15.66 11.87 -5.42
CA GLU A 433 -16.66 10.80 -5.57
C GLU A 433 -16.35 9.89 -6.77
N ILE A 434 -16.02 10.47 -7.92
CA ILE A 434 -15.66 9.72 -9.14
C ILE A 434 -14.38 8.91 -8.92
N GLU A 435 -13.36 9.49 -8.25
CA GLU A 435 -12.14 8.78 -7.87
C GLU A 435 -12.45 7.58 -6.98
N ALA A 436 -13.23 7.80 -5.92
CA ALA A 436 -13.59 6.74 -4.99
C ALA A 436 -14.35 5.60 -5.67
N GLU A 437 -15.32 5.94 -6.54
CA GLU A 437 -16.04 4.94 -7.33
C GLU A 437 -15.11 4.12 -8.23
N TYR A 438 -14.18 4.77 -8.91
CA TYR A 438 -13.21 4.10 -9.77
C TYR A 438 -12.30 3.16 -8.97
N GLN A 439 -11.71 3.64 -7.87
CA GLN A 439 -10.75 2.86 -7.10
C GLN A 439 -11.41 1.71 -6.33
N VAL A 440 -12.58 1.93 -5.76
CA VAL A 440 -13.31 0.84 -5.08
C VAL A 440 -13.70 -0.25 -6.09
N ARG A 441 -14.24 0.10 -7.27
CA ARG A 441 -14.54 -0.89 -8.32
C ARG A 441 -13.30 -1.66 -8.78
N ARG A 442 -12.16 -0.99 -8.89
CA ARG A 442 -10.90 -1.62 -9.31
C ARG A 442 -10.35 -2.61 -8.28
N LEU A 443 -10.55 -2.33 -6.98
CA LEU A 443 -9.82 -3.01 -5.91
C LEU A 443 -10.69 -3.93 -5.04
N ARG A 444 -12.01 -3.83 -5.09
CA ARG A 444 -12.93 -4.53 -4.17
C ARG A 444 -12.90 -6.06 -4.24
N ASP A 445 -12.40 -6.64 -5.33
CA ASP A 445 -12.28 -8.09 -5.46
C ASP A 445 -10.99 -8.67 -4.84
N HIS A 446 -10.08 -7.82 -4.32
CA HIS A 446 -8.89 -8.28 -3.61
C HIS A 446 -9.23 -8.72 -2.18
N PRO A 447 -9.11 -10.01 -1.83
CA PRO A 447 -9.43 -10.51 -0.49
C PRO A 447 -8.49 -9.96 0.58
N SER A 448 -7.30 -9.50 0.18
CA SER A 448 -6.33 -8.87 1.06
C SER A 448 -6.80 -7.53 1.62
N ILE A 449 -7.63 -6.76 0.91
CA ILE A 449 -8.18 -5.50 1.43
C ILE A 449 -9.26 -5.82 2.45
N ILE A 450 -8.96 -5.58 3.74
CA ILE A 450 -9.86 -5.89 4.85
C ILE A 450 -10.51 -4.66 5.47
N ILE A 451 -10.05 -3.47 5.11
CA ILE A 451 -10.62 -2.19 5.55
C ILE A 451 -10.28 -1.08 4.55
N TRP A 452 -11.21 -0.21 4.31
CA TRP A 452 -11.03 1.07 3.64
C TRP A 452 -10.95 2.18 4.68
N CYS A 453 -9.97 3.06 4.58
CA CYS A 453 -9.81 4.20 5.48
C CYS A 453 -9.87 5.53 4.73
N GLY A 454 -10.58 6.49 5.28
CA GLY A 454 -10.84 7.76 4.60
C GLY A 454 -9.60 8.60 4.36
N ASN A 455 -8.69 8.67 5.33
CA ASN A 455 -7.50 9.52 5.24
C ASN A 455 -6.46 9.17 6.29
N ASN A 456 -5.24 9.72 6.12
CA ASN A 456 -4.23 9.81 7.16
C ASN A 456 -4.37 11.13 7.91
N GLU A 457 -4.61 11.07 9.23
CA GLU A 457 -4.49 12.13 10.25
C GLU A 457 -5.29 13.44 10.01
N THR A 458 -6.17 13.49 9.00
CA THR A 458 -6.93 14.73 8.74
C THR A 458 -7.90 15.07 9.87
N GLU A 459 -8.45 14.06 10.59
CA GLU A 459 -9.31 14.28 11.76
C GLU A 459 -8.50 14.90 12.91
N GLU A 460 -7.37 14.29 13.24
CA GLU A 460 -6.47 14.76 14.29
C GLU A 460 -5.88 16.15 13.96
N ALA A 461 -5.63 16.40 12.68
CA ALA A 461 -5.10 17.67 12.19
C ALA A 461 -5.99 18.89 12.49
N MET A 462 -7.26 18.71 12.88
CA MET A 462 -8.10 19.80 13.39
C MET A 462 -7.51 20.45 14.65
N HIS A 463 -6.70 19.71 15.38
CA HIS A 463 -6.07 20.14 16.63
C HIS A 463 -4.63 20.65 16.42
N TRP A 464 -4.11 20.62 15.19
CA TRP A 464 -2.73 21.01 14.88
C TRP A 464 -2.62 22.46 14.35
N GLY A 465 -1.41 23.03 14.51
CA GLY A 465 -1.03 24.27 13.84
C GLY A 465 -1.90 25.48 14.16
N GLY A 466 -2.51 25.52 15.35
CA GLY A 466 -3.36 26.63 15.78
C GLY A 466 -4.77 26.63 15.15
N ARG A 467 -5.19 25.57 14.49
CA ARG A 467 -6.55 25.48 13.91
C ARG A 467 -7.65 25.61 14.95
N GLU A 468 -7.41 25.18 16.18
CA GLU A 468 -8.33 25.37 17.30
C GLU A 468 -8.61 26.85 17.63
N GLN A 469 -7.70 27.73 17.23
CA GLN A 469 -7.80 29.19 17.45
C GLN A 469 -8.55 29.90 16.32
N LEU A 470 -8.87 29.20 15.20
CA LEU A 470 -9.67 29.76 14.13
C LEU A 470 -11.08 30.15 14.61
N PRO A 471 -11.70 31.16 14.00
CA PRO A 471 -13.07 31.58 14.38
C PRO A 471 -14.06 30.41 14.33
N PRO A 472 -14.99 30.28 15.30
CA PRO A 472 -15.93 29.17 15.36
C PRO A 472 -16.70 28.89 14.03
N PRO A 473 -17.16 29.89 13.26
CA PRO A 473 -17.81 29.62 11.97
C PRO A 473 -16.87 28.95 10.95
N VAL A 474 -15.56 29.30 10.95
CA VAL A 474 -14.56 28.71 10.06
C VAL A 474 -14.31 27.25 10.45
N ARG A 475 -14.08 26.98 11.74
CA ARG A 475 -13.93 25.60 12.25
C ARG A 475 -15.14 24.73 11.94
N TYR A 476 -16.35 25.28 12.11
CA TYR A 476 -17.59 24.59 11.78
C TYR A 476 -17.64 24.25 10.30
N GLN A 477 -17.31 25.18 9.40
CA GLN A 477 -17.28 24.93 7.96
C GLN A 477 -16.25 23.85 7.60
N MET A 478 -15.04 23.94 8.14
CA MET A 478 -13.99 22.93 7.93
C MET A 478 -14.47 21.55 8.35
N TRP A 479 -15.09 21.44 9.52
CA TRP A 479 -15.62 20.18 10.01
C TRP A 479 -16.75 19.62 9.14
N GLN A 480 -17.65 20.49 8.64
CA GLN A 480 -18.70 20.09 7.71
C GLN A 480 -18.11 19.58 6.37
N ASP A 481 -17.06 20.22 5.88
CA ASP A 481 -16.37 19.78 4.67
C ASP A 481 -15.68 18.43 4.88
N TYR A 482 -15.01 18.22 6.01
CA TYR A 482 -14.43 16.96 6.44
C TYR A 482 -15.49 15.84 6.49
N LEU A 483 -16.58 16.04 7.23
CA LEU A 483 -17.66 15.05 7.34
C LEU A 483 -18.31 14.74 5.98
N THR A 484 -18.46 15.75 5.11
CA THR A 484 -19.03 15.55 3.78
C THR A 484 -18.17 14.62 2.94
N VAL A 485 -16.84 14.78 2.97
CA VAL A 485 -15.91 13.94 2.20
C VAL A 485 -15.78 12.57 2.85
N PHE A 486 -15.35 12.51 4.09
CA PHE A 486 -14.88 11.26 4.71
C PHE A 486 -16.03 10.42 5.27
N SER A 487 -16.97 10.99 5.99
CA SER A 487 -18.15 10.26 6.50
C SER A 487 -19.32 10.22 5.53
N GLY A 488 -19.34 11.13 4.56
CA GLY A 488 -20.38 11.22 3.54
C GLY A 488 -20.01 10.49 2.25
N ILE A 489 -19.18 11.07 1.41
CA ILE A 489 -18.88 10.58 0.05
C ILE A 489 -18.18 9.24 0.09
N LEU A 490 -17.03 9.14 0.78
CA LEU A 490 -16.22 7.91 0.80
C LEU A 490 -16.96 6.77 1.48
N ALA A 491 -17.55 7.00 2.65
CA ALA A 491 -18.30 5.99 3.39
C ALA A 491 -19.48 5.44 2.56
N ARG A 492 -20.28 6.31 1.92
CA ARG A 492 -21.39 5.87 1.05
C ARG A 492 -20.89 5.09 -0.16
N THR A 493 -19.78 5.51 -0.76
CA THR A 493 -19.19 4.82 -1.92
C THR A 493 -18.75 3.43 -1.57
N VAL A 494 -18.01 3.25 -0.47
CA VAL A 494 -17.58 1.93 0.01
C VAL A 494 -18.79 1.07 0.36
N ASN A 495 -19.73 1.57 1.18
CA ASN A 495 -20.93 0.82 1.59
C ASN A 495 -21.81 0.39 0.40
N ARG A 496 -21.81 1.14 -0.69
CA ARG A 496 -22.56 0.80 -1.90
C ARG A 496 -21.84 -0.19 -2.80
N LEU A 497 -20.52 -0.08 -2.93
CA LEU A 497 -19.75 -0.83 -3.94
C LEU A 497 -18.98 -2.04 -3.36
N ALA A 498 -18.68 -2.04 -2.07
CA ALA A 498 -17.95 -3.09 -1.36
C ALA A 498 -18.51 -3.25 0.08
N PRO A 499 -19.82 -3.53 0.25
CA PRO A 499 -20.46 -3.59 1.57
C PRO A 499 -19.90 -4.68 2.48
N GLU A 500 -19.20 -5.68 1.93
CA GLU A 500 -18.54 -6.77 2.64
C GLU A 500 -17.19 -6.37 3.26
N THR A 501 -16.71 -5.13 3.03
CA THR A 501 -15.44 -4.65 3.58
C THR A 501 -15.69 -3.40 4.43
N PRO A 502 -15.27 -3.39 5.70
CA PRO A 502 -15.45 -2.26 6.61
C PRO A 502 -14.87 -0.94 6.07
N TYR A 503 -15.49 0.17 6.46
CA TYR A 503 -14.98 1.52 6.26
C TYR A 503 -14.61 2.18 7.59
N TRP A 504 -13.49 2.91 7.63
CA TRP A 504 -13.00 3.69 8.78
C TRP A 504 -12.77 5.15 8.35
N PRO A 505 -13.20 6.16 9.13
CA PRO A 505 -13.23 7.53 8.61
C PRO A 505 -11.84 8.18 8.50
N SER A 506 -10.93 7.89 9.41
CA SER A 506 -9.58 8.45 9.50
C SER A 506 -8.65 7.48 10.25
N SER A 507 -7.35 7.59 10.07
CA SER A 507 -6.36 6.95 10.92
C SER A 507 -5.39 8.02 11.44
N PRO A 508 -5.33 8.30 12.78
CA PRO A 508 -6.17 7.68 13.80
C PRO A 508 -7.58 8.25 13.84
N SER A 509 -8.51 7.48 14.42
CA SER A 509 -9.86 7.93 14.76
C SER A 509 -10.39 7.16 15.96
N ALA A 510 -11.25 7.81 16.72
CA ALA A 510 -12.06 7.17 17.76
C ALA A 510 -13.54 7.05 17.35
N ASP A 511 -13.85 7.09 16.03
CA ASP A 511 -15.19 7.09 15.45
C ASP A 511 -16.09 8.21 16.02
N TYR A 512 -15.48 9.36 16.25
CA TYR A 512 -16.14 10.57 16.84
C TYR A 512 -16.66 10.39 18.28
N GLU A 513 -16.38 9.27 18.95
CA GLU A 513 -16.73 9.04 20.36
C GLU A 513 -15.85 9.86 21.29
N GLU A 514 -14.59 10.07 20.92
CA GLU A 514 -13.57 10.85 21.62
C GLU A 514 -12.72 11.64 20.62
N THR A 515 -11.92 12.57 21.10
CA THR A 515 -10.88 13.21 20.28
C THR A 515 -9.74 12.21 20.06
N PRO A 516 -9.32 11.92 18.83
CA PRO A 516 -8.18 11.05 18.58
C PRO A 516 -6.86 11.74 18.96
N PRO A 517 -5.82 10.98 19.35
CA PRO A 517 -5.81 9.52 19.54
C PRO A 517 -6.43 9.13 20.90
N SER A 518 -7.06 7.94 20.96
CA SER A 518 -7.70 7.42 22.18
C SER A 518 -7.14 6.06 22.60
N PHE A 519 -6.99 5.81 23.92
CA PHE A 519 -6.67 4.49 24.45
C PHE A 519 -7.89 3.58 24.62
N GLN A 520 -9.09 4.12 24.48
CA GLN A 520 -10.33 3.41 24.78
C GLN A 520 -11.07 2.97 23.51
N SER A 521 -10.85 3.65 22.38
CA SER A 521 -11.60 3.40 21.15
C SER A 521 -10.74 3.68 19.92
N GLY A 522 -10.99 2.92 18.85
CA GLY A 522 -10.38 3.13 17.54
C GLY A 522 -8.92 2.71 17.43
N ASP A 523 -8.22 3.37 16.53
CA ASP A 523 -6.80 3.17 16.26
C ASP A 523 -5.97 4.35 16.78
N PHE A 524 -4.66 4.14 16.89
CA PHE A 524 -3.76 5.04 17.60
C PHE A 524 -2.46 5.27 16.83
N HIS A 525 -2.02 6.53 16.74
CA HIS A 525 -0.69 6.92 16.30
C HIS A 525 0.12 7.38 17.49
N ASP A 526 1.28 6.77 17.75
CA ASP A 526 2.15 7.08 18.87
C ASP A 526 3.47 7.72 18.42
N TRP A 527 3.50 9.04 18.45
CA TRP A 527 4.69 9.83 18.12
C TRP A 527 5.38 10.43 19.36
N SER A 528 5.00 9.99 20.56
CA SER A 528 5.58 10.46 21.83
C SER A 528 7.09 10.26 21.88
N VAL A 529 7.58 9.09 21.45
CA VAL A 529 9.01 8.78 21.44
C VAL A 529 9.74 9.65 20.41
N TRP A 530 9.33 9.61 19.12
CA TRP A 530 10.07 10.32 18.08
C TRP A 530 9.92 11.84 18.18
N HIS A 531 8.69 12.35 18.14
CA HIS A 531 8.42 13.79 18.16
C HIS A 531 8.47 14.36 19.58
N GLY A 532 7.98 13.59 20.57
CA GLY A 532 7.97 14.01 21.98
C GLY A 532 9.31 13.83 22.69
N ARG A 533 10.26 13.08 22.10
CA ARG A 533 11.61 12.83 22.64
C ARG A 533 11.62 12.23 24.06
N VAL A 534 10.64 11.37 24.36
CA VAL A 534 10.59 10.61 25.61
C VAL A 534 11.27 9.24 25.44
N PRO A 535 11.75 8.60 26.52
CA PRO A 535 12.42 7.29 26.45
C PRO A 535 11.57 6.21 25.76
N PHE A 536 12.19 5.18 25.17
CA PHE A 536 11.48 4.05 24.56
C PHE A 536 10.51 3.34 25.50
N SER A 537 10.75 3.38 26.81
CA SER A 537 9.84 2.83 27.83
C SER A 537 8.47 3.50 27.86
N GLU A 538 8.31 4.68 27.24
CA GLU A 538 7.01 5.35 27.14
C GLU A 538 6.00 4.51 26.36
N TYR A 539 6.44 3.77 25.34
CA TYR A 539 5.57 2.82 24.62
C TYR A 539 4.86 1.84 25.57
N GLU A 540 5.45 1.51 26.71
CA GLU A 540 4.86 0.60 27.70
C GLU A 540 3.86 1.27 28.65
N GLN A 541 3.75 2.60 28.60
CA GLN A 541 2.74 3.38 29.33
C GLN A 541 1.47 3.62 28.50
N HIS A 542 1.47 3.26 27.22
CA HIS A 542 0.37 3.45 26.31
C HIS A 542 -0.37 2.13 26.04
N PHE A 543 -1.69 2.15 26.17
CA PHE A 543 -2.53 0.96 26.13
C PHE A 543 -3.64 1.07 25.06
N PRO A 544 -3.31 1.26 23.77
CA PRO A 544 -4.29 1.44 22.70
C PRO A 544 -5.07 0.15 22.42
N ARG A 545 -6.17 0.31 21.65
CA ARG A 545 -6.93 -0.82 21.14
C ARG A 545 -6.29 -1.42 19.86
N PHE A 546 -5.69 -0.55 19.04
CA PHE A 546 -4.98 -0.92 17.82
C PHE A 546 -3.94 0.17 17.50
N MET A 547 -2.69 -0.19 17.30
CA MET A 547 -1.62 0.74 16.97
C MET A 547 -1.37 0.71 15.46
N THR A 548 -1.65 1.82 14.79
CA THR A 548 -1.50 1.98 13.33
C THR A 548 -0.25 2.75 12.92
N GLU A 549 0.33 3.54 13.83
CA GLU A 549 1.65 4.15 13.62
C GLU A 549 2.41 4.30 14.95
N TYR A 550 3.68 3.98 14.94
CA TYR A 550 4.71 4.33 15.91
C TYR A 550 6.06 4.06 15.29
N GLY A 551 7.09 4.83 15.59
CA GLY A 551 8.32 4.66 14.85
C GLY A 551 9.52 5.37 15.46
N PHE A 552 10.71 4.98 14.98
CA PHE A 552 11.99 5.60 15.25
C PHE A 552 12.89 5.52 14.01
N GLN A 553 13.69 6.55 13.73
CA GLN A 553 14.56 6.56 12.54
C GLN A 553 15.90 5.84 12.76
N SER A 554 16.48 5.38 11.67
CA SER A 554 17.89 5.01 11.58
C SER A 554 18.46 5.30 10.20
N PHE A 555 19.78 5.32 10.10
CA PHE A 555 20.45 5.35 8.82
C PHE A 555 20.38 3.99 8.11
N PRO A 556 20.39 3.97 6.76
CA PRO A 556 20.56 2.73 6.01
C PRO A 556 21.99 2.20 6.16
N GLU A 557 22.27 1.00 5.64
CA GLU A 557 23.62 0.44 5.67
C GLU A 557 24.62 1.23 4.79
N MET A 558 25.92 1.05 5.04
CA MET A 558 27.00 1.77 4.36
C MET A 558 26.92 1.68 2.84
N ARG A 559 26.55 0.55 2.24
CA ARG A 559 26.40 0.39 0.78
C ARG A 559 25.29 1.28 0.20
N THR A 560 24.25 1.53 0.96
CA THR A 560 23.17 2.44 0.55
C THR A 560 23.65 3.88 0.62
N VAL A 561 24.38 4.24 1.69
CA VAL A 561 25.01 5.58 1.80
C VAL A 561 26.01 5.82 0.67
N GLU A 562 26.81 4.83 0.32
CA GLU A 562 27.79 4.90 -0.80
C GLU A 562 27.12 5.16 -2.16
N ALA A 563 25.88 4.73 -2.35
CA ALA A 563 25.18 4.89 -3.62
C ALA A 563 24.80 6.36 -3.93
N PHE A 564 24.67 7.19 -2.90
CA PHE A 564 24.29 8.61 -3.09
C PHE A 564 25.34 9.63 -2.64
N THR A 565 26.49 9.18 -2.13
CA THR A 565 27.53 10.04 -1.54
C THR A 565 28.89 9.85 -2.20
N GLN A 566 29.76 10.86 -2.05
CA GLN A 566 31.19 10.76 -2.28
C GLN A 566 31.93 10.49 -0.95
N PRO A 567 33.21 10.05 -0.96
CA PRO A 567 33.96 9.79 0.28
C PRO A 567 34.00 10.96 1.26
N GLU A 568 34.11 12.19 0.78
CA GLU A 568 34.12 13.40 1.60
C GLU A 568 32.80 13.68 2.32
N ASP A 569 31.68 13.15 1.81
CA ASP A 569 30.35 13.32 2.42
C ASP A 569 30.13 12.41 3.63
N ARG A 570 31.00 11.39 3.84
CA ARG A 570 30.87 10.30 4.83
C ARG A 570 31.73 10.50 6.08
N THR A 571 32.11 11.75 6.36
CA THR A 571 32.93 12.08 7.54
C THR A 571 32.08 12.29 8.82
N SER A 572 30.80 12.61 8.65
CA SER A 572 29.83 12.80 9.74
C SER A 572 28.41 12.67 9.18
N ILE A 573 27.46 12.30 10.05
CA ILE A 573 26.02 12.35 9.74
C ILE A 573 25.50 13.79 9.52
N PHE A 574 26.29 14.80 9.85
CA PHE A 574 25.94 16.22 9.73
C PHE A 574 26.58 16.91 8.52
N THR A 575 27.20 16.16 7.60
CA THR A 575 27.66 16.77 6.33
C THR A 575 26.47 17.24 5.49
N PRO A 576 26.66 18.26 4.63
CA PRO A 576 25.54 18.79 3.83
C PRO A 576 24.77 17.73 3.03
N VAL A 577 25.48 16.73 2.47
CA VAL A 577 24.85 15.67 1.68
C VAL A 577 24.07 14.70 2.58
N MET A 578 24.61 14.33 3.75
CA MET A 578 23.87 13.50 4.70
C MET A 578 22.63 14.20 5.26
N LEU A 579 22.69 15.54 5.43
CA LEU A 579 21.53 16.34 5.81
C LEU A 579 20.51 16.48 4.66
N ALA A 580 20.95 16.53 3.40
CA ALA A 580 20.05 16.53 2.24
C ALA A 580 19.24 15.22 2.14
N HIS A 581 19.83 14.10 2.58
CA HIS A 581 19.20 12.79 2.67
C HIS A 581 18.61 12.48 4.07
N GLN A 582 18.27 13.53 4.83
CA GLN A 582 17.44 13.51 6.03
C GLN A 582 16.33 14.55 5.87
N LYS A 583 15.10 14.07 5.73
CA LYS A 583 13.96 14.97 5.44
C LYS A 583 13.25 15.48 6.69
N ASN A 584 13.45 14.84 7.83
CA ASN A 584 13.08 15.40 9.12
C ASN A 584 14.19 16.36 9.57
N THR A 585 13.87 17.62 9.75
CA THR A 585 14.88 18.69 10.00
C THR A 585 15.77 18.44 11.22
N GLU A 586 15.28 17.74 12.23
CA GLU A 586 15.99 17.42 13.46
C GLU A 586 16.41 15.93 13.53
N GLY A 587 16.08 15.13 12.52
CA GLY A 587 16.21 13.66 12.58
C GLY A 587 17.60 13.16 12.93
N ASN A 588 18.66 13.75 12.33
CA ASN A 588 20.03 13.34 12.64
C ASN A 588 20.42 13.68 14.10
N SER A 589 19.95 14.80 14.62
CA SER A 589 20.18 15.17 16.03
C SER A 589 19.39 14.26 16.99
N ILE A 590 18.14 13.93 16.65
CA ILE A 590 17.33 13.00 17.46
C ILE A 590 18.00 11.63 17.53
N ILE A 591 18.44 11.07 16.40
CA ILE A 591 19.14 9.79 16.38
C ILE A 591 20.42 9.85 17.23
N HIS A 592 21.18 10.95 17.13
CA HIS A 592 22.42 11.12 17.90
C HIS A 592 22.15 11.26 19.41
N ASP A 593 21.15 12.05 19.81
CA ASP A 593 20.79 12.24 21.22
C ASP A 593 20.38 10.91 21.87
N TYR A 594 19.50 10.13 21.20
CA TYR A 594 19.14 8.79 21.68
C TYR A 594 20.33 7.82 21.64
N MET A 595 21.23 7.94 20.67
CA MET A 595 22.46 7.15 20.64
C MET A 595 23.26 7.35 21.93
N LEU A 596 23.42 8.59 22.37
CA LEU A 596 24.16 8.92 23.60
C LEU A 596 23.41 8.58 24.88
N GLU A 597 22.08 8.49 24.83
CA GLU A 597 21.28 8.02 25.96
C GLU A 597 21.45 6.52 26.18
N TYR A 598 21.34 5.70 25.12
CA TYR A 598 21.30 4.23 25.22
C TYR A 598 22.64 3.55 25.00
N TYR A 599 23.60 4.18 24.31
CA TYR A 599 24.92 3.65 23.97
C TYR A 599 26.03 4.65 24.26
N SER A 600 27.29 4.22 24.16
CA SER A 600 28.44 5.10 24.07
C SER A 600 28.58 5.68 22.65
N GLU A 601 29.28 6.82 22.49
CA GLU A 601 29.58 7.40 21.18
C GLU A 601 30.26 6.35 20.28
N PRO A 602 29.67 6.09 19.08
CA PRO A 602 30.29 5.16 18.13
C PRO A 602 31.67 5.64 17.66
N ARG A 603 32.59 4.70 17.48
CA ARG A 603 34.00 5.01 17.19
C ARG A 603 34.28 5.69 15.83
N ASP A 604 33.39 5.47 14.85
CA ASP A 604 33.54 5.99 13.48
C ASP A 604 32.17 6.04 12.78
N PHE A 605 32.14 6.63 11.59
CA PHE A 605 30.92 6.79 10.79
C PHE A 605 30.19 5.46 10.46
N PRO A 606 30.87 4.39 9.96
CA PRO A 606 30.22 3.09 9.75
C PRO A 606 29.65 2.47 11.03
N ALA A 607 30.35 2.60 12.15
CA ALA A 607 29.85 2.13 13.44
C ALA A 607 28.62 2.90 13.89
N PHE A 608 28.54 4.21 13.61
CA PHE A 608 27.37 5.02 13.88
C PHE A 608 26.14 4.54 13.08
N LEU A 609 26.31 4.29 11.77
CA LEU A 609 25.22 3.78 10.93
C LEU A 609 24.69 2.46 11.47
N TYR A 610 25.58 1.52 11.82
CA TYR A 610 25.18 0.23 12.38
C TYR A 610 24.46 0.38 13.72
N ALA A 611 25.03 1.15 14.64
CA ALA A 611 24.46 1.34 15.97
C ALA A 611 23.08 2.02 15.89
N SER A 612 22.86 2.96 14.95
CA SER A 612 21.56 3.60 14.73
C SER A 612 20.47 2.59 14.34
N GLN A 613 20.81 1.58 13.54
CA GLN A 613 19.87 0.52 13.17
C GLN A 613 19.52 -0.38 14.36
N VAL A 614 20.50 -0.69 15.22
CA VAL A 614 20.25 -1.48 16.43
C VAL A 614 19.40 -0.67 17.43
N LEU A 615 19.69 0.62 17.58
CA LEU A 615 18.90 1.55 18.42
C LEU A 615 17.43 1.59 17.98
N GLN A 616 17.18 1.77 16.66
CA GLN A 616 15.83 1.71 16.09
C GLN A 616 15.15 0.38 16.44
N ALA A 617 15.85 -0.72 16.21
CA ALA A 617 15.29 -2.07 16.36
C ALA A 617 14.92 -2.37 17.82
N GLU A 618 15.79 -1.99 18.78
CA GLU A 618 15.53 -2.13 20.22
C GLU A 618 14.35 -1.27 20.67
N GLY A 619 14.28 -0.01 20.21
CA GLY A 619 13.18 0.89 20.55
C GLY A 619 11.82 0.37 20.03
N ILE A 620 11.74 -0.07 18.78
CA ILE A 620 10.49 -0.61 18.22
C ILE A 620 10.12 -1.96 18.83
N LYS A 621 11.11 -2.79 19.22
CA LYS A 621 10.86 -4.04 19.97
C LYS A 621 10.09 -3.78 21.26
N VAL A 622 10.43 -2.74 22.02
CA VAL A 622 9.74 -2.39 23.27
C VAL A 622 8.24 -2.23 23.01
N GLY A 623 7.87 -1.38 22.05
CA GLY A 623 6.46 -1.15 21.70
C GLY A 623 5.78 -2.39 21.13
N ALA A 624 6.42 -3.07 20.17
CA ALA A 624 5.83 -4.25 19.53
C ALA A 624 5.55 -5.38 20.52
N GLU A 625 6.50 -5.70 21.41
CA GLU A 625 6.30 -6.75 22.41
C GLU A 625 5.27 -6.33 23.46
N HIS A 626 5.23 -5.05 23.87
CA HIS A 626 4.19 -4.52 24.75
C HIS A 626 2.80 -4.76 24.15
N LEU A 627 2.55 -4.31 22.91
CA LEU A 627 1.26 -4.50 22.23
C LEU A 627 0.88 -5.98 22.12
N ARG A 628 1.86 -6.86 21.87
CA ARG A 628 1.66 -8.30 21.83
C ARG A 628 1.27 -8.88 23.19
N ARG A 629 1.88 -8.41 24.28
CA ARG A 629 1.54 -8.81 25.66
C ARG A 629 0.12 -8.38 26.04
N LEU A 630 -0.37 -7.24 25.52
CA LEU A 630 -1.68 -6.67 25.83
C LEU A 630 -2.86 -7.45 25.24
N ARG A 631 -2.66 -8.43 24.34
CA ARG A 631 -3.76 -9.22 23.80
C ARG A 631 -4.67 -9.76 24.92
N PRO A 632 -6.03 -9.67 24.84
CA PRO A 632 -6.86 -9.19 23.72
C PRO A 632 -7.19 -7.68 23.77
N ARG A 633 -6.64 -6.88 24.71
CA ARG A 633 -6.90 -5.44 24.77
C ARG A 633 -6.44 -4.73 23.50
N ALA A 634 -5.20 -4.94 23.10
CA ALA A 634 -4.65 -4.48 21.82
C ALA A 634 -4.64 -5.62 20.81
N MET A 635 -5.10 -5.34 19.57
CA MET A 635 -5.17 -6.36 18.50
C MET A 635 -4.44 -5.96 17.22
N GLY A 636 -3.57 -4.95 17.28
CA GLY A 636 -2.72 -4.52 16.18
C GLY A 636 -1.44 -3.84 16.62
N SER A 637 -0.37 -4.08 15.85
CA SER A 637 0.94 -3.46 15.96
C SER A 637 1.49 -3.25 14.54
N ILE A 638 1.31 -2.04 14.01
CA ILE A 638 1.76 -1.61 12.70
C ILE A 638 2.74 -0.46 12.91
N PHE A 639 4.03 -0.68 12.60
CA PHE A 639 5.02 0.36 12.81
C PHE A 639 5.23 1.20 11.54
N TRP A 640 5.55 2.44 11.72
CA TRP A 640 6.01 3.35 10.70
C TRP A 640 7.53 3.19 10.52
N GLN A 641 8.11 2.69 9.39
CA GLN A 641 7.49 2.23 8.17
C GLN A 641 8.26 1.03 7.57
N LEU A 642 7.70 0.35 6.54
CA LEU A 642 8.32 -0.83 5.94
C LEU A 642 9.49 -0.49 5.02
N ASN A 643 9.30 0.47 4.09
CA ASN A 643 10.18 0.73 2.93
C ASN A 643 10.55 2.21 2.78
N ASP A 644 11.47 2.48 1.88
CA ASP A 644 11.87 3.82 1.42
C ASP A 644 11.54 4.03 -0.06
N CYS A 645 11.29 5.29 -0.47
CA CYS A 645 11.10 5.67 -1.87
C CYS A 645 12.36 6.22 -2.56
N TRP A 646 13.42 6.43 -1.81
CA TRP A 646 14.76 6.87 -2.24
C TRP A 646 15.77 6.57 -1.13
N PRO A 647 17.10 6.62 -1.38
CA PRO A 647 18.10 6.42 -0.33
C PRO A 647 18.08 7.53 0.72
N VAL A 648 17.77 7.21 1.99
CA VAL A 648 17.49 8.21 3.03
C VAL A 648 17.70 7.64 4.43
N ALA A 649 17.92 8.51 5.43
CA ALA A 649 17.72 8.18 6.84
C ALA A 649 16.22 8.31 7.15
N SER A 650 15.60 7.24 7.65
CA SER A 650 14.16 7.16 7.84
C SER A 650 13.76 6.14 8.88
N TRP A 651 12.45 5.99 9.08
CA TRP A 651 11.85 4.96 9.94
C TRP A 651 11.79 3.57 9.30
N SER A 652 12.21 3.41 8.04
CA SER A 652 12.06 2.14 7.31
C SER A 652 12.77 0.98 7.99
N SER A 653 12.20 -0.21 7.86
CA SER A 653 12.85 -1.47 8.23
C SER A 653 13.60 -2.12 7.06
N ILE A 654 13.27 -1.72 5.83
CA ILE A 654 13.90 -2.14 4.58
C ILE A 654 14.30 -0.88 3.81
N ASP A 655 15.57 -0.75 3.44
CA ASP A 655 16.06 0.41 2.71
C ASP A 655 15.57 0.44 1.25
N TYR A 656 15.78 1.57 0.57
CA TYR A 656 15.38 1.78 -0.83
C TYR A 656 15.84 0.66 -1.79
N PHE A 657 17.02 0.08 -1.57
CA PHE A 657 17.53 -1.03 -2.39
C PHE A 657 17.01 -2.41 -1.97
N GLY A 658 16.09 -2.47 -1.01
CA GLY A 658 15.47 -3.69 -0.51
C GLY A 658 16.35 -4.49 0.46
N ARG A 659 17.33 -3.85 1.11
CA ARG A 659 18.16 -4.46 2.14
C ARG A 659 17.48 -4.34 3.49
N TRP A 660 17.51 -5.42 4.26
CA TRP A 660 16.96 -5.43 5.60
C TRP A 660 17.85 -4.63 6.55
N LYS A 661 17.30 -3.62 7.19
CA LYS A 661 17.88 -2.98 8.36
C LYS A 661 17.71 -3.87 9.59
N ALA A 662 18.38 -3.55 10.71
CA ALA A 662 18.27 -4.35 11.94
C ALA A 662 16.82 -4.55 12.39
N LEU A 663 15.97 -3.54 12.24
CA LEU A 663 14.55 -3.60 12.58
C LEU A 663 13.80 -4.75 11.89
N GLN A 664 14.08 -5.05 10.62
CA GLN A 664 13.39 -6.12 9.91
C GLN A 664 13.74 -7.51 10.48
N TYR A 665 14.98 -7.71 10.94
CA TYR A 665 15.39 -8.94 11.63
C TYR A 665 14.76 -9.07 13.01
N TYR A 666 14.58 -7.94 13.72
CA TYR A 666 13.88 -7.90 14.99
C TYR A 666 12.37 -8.15 14.80
N ALA A 667 11.76 -7.57 13.76
CA ALA A 667 10.35 -7.81 13.41
C ALA A 667 10.06 -9.30 13.20
N ARG A 668 10.93 -10.01 12.52
CA ARG A 668 10.83 -11.47 12.36
C ARG A 668 10.74 -12.20 13.70
N ARG A 669 11.35 -11.66 14.76
CA ARG A 669 11.33 -12.24 16.12
C ARG A 669 10.10 -11.81 16.89
N PHE A 670 9.88 -10.51 17.07
CA PHE A 670 8.75 -10.02 17.87
C PHE A 670 7.37 -10.26 17.23
N TYR A 671 7.31 -10.53 15.92
CA TYR A 671 6.10 -10.96 15.21
C TYR A 671 6.01 -12.49 15.01
N SER A 672 6.88 -13.26 15.65
CA SER A 672 6.78 -14.73 15.64
C SER A 672 5.37 -15.18 16.08
N PRO A 673 4.76 -16.18 15.42
CA PRO A 673 3.44 -16.72 15.82
C PRO A 673 3.39 -17.28 17.22
N LEU A 674 4.51 -17.76 17.74
CA LEU A 674 4.73 -18.10 19.15
C LEU A 674 5.87 -17.22 19.64
N LEU A 675 5.59 -16.33 20.57
CA LEU A 675 6.56 -15.38 21.13
C LEU A 675 6.76 -15.61 22.61
N VAL A 676 8.02 -15.74 23.05
CA VAL A 676 8.41 -15.63 24.45
C VAL A 676 8.90 -14.20 24.72
N SER A 677 8.34 -13.51 25.70
CA SER A 677 8.65 -12.11 26.01
C SER A 677 8.94 -11.98 27.51
N PRO A 678 10.21 -12.00 27.93
CA PRO A 678 10.61 -11.65 29.29
C PRO A 678 10.48 -10.14 29.48
N HIS A 679 9.96 -9.74 30.64
CA HIS A 679 9.69 -8.34 30.96
C HIS A 679 9.78 -8.07 32.46
N VAL A 680 10.21 -6.87 32.82
CA VAL A 680 10.22 -6.41 34.23
C VAL A 680 9.10 -5.40 34.40
N GLU A 681 8.17 -5.69 35.30
CA GLU A 681 7.00 -4.87 35.58
C GLU A 681 6.65 -4.94 37.08
N ASP A 682 6.38 -3.81 37.70
CA ASP A 682 5.98 -3.70 39.09
C ASP A 682 6.92 -4.45 40.06
N GLY A 683 8.23 -4.39 39.83
CA GLY A 683 9.24 -5.06 40.65
C GLY A 683 9.30 -6.59 40.48
N ASN A 684 8.56 -7.15 39.50
CA ASN A 684 8.57 -8.56 39.14
C ASN A 684 9.29 -8.78 37.82
N PHE A 685 9.97 -9.90 37.71
CA PHE A 685 10.43 -10.49 36.45
C PHE A 685 9.33 -11.44 35.95
N ASN A 686 8.75 -11.10 34.84
CA ASN A 686 7.67 -11.84 34.19
C ASN A 686 8.19 -12.50 32.90
N VAL A 687 7.70 -13.70 32.56
CA VAL A 687 7.88 -14.28 31.24
C VAL A 687 6.53 -14.60 30.64
N TYR A 688 6.18 -13.81 29.65
CA TYR A 688 4.98 -14.01 28.84
C TYR A 688 5.25 -15.02 27.72
N VAL A 689 4.22 -15.81 27.37
CA VAL A 689 4.17 -16.55 26.12
C VAL A 689 2.89 -16.16 25.39
N ILE A 690 3.08 -15.69 24.16
CA ILE A 690 2.02 -15.19 23.29
C ILE A 690 1.84 -16.15 22.11
N SER A 691 0.60 -16.46 21.75
CA SER A 691 0.26 -17.37 20.65
C SER A 691 -0.74 -16.73 19.68
N ASP A 692 -0.41 -16.78 18.39
CA ASP A 692 -1.34 -16.52 17.27
C ASP A 692 -1.85 -17.83 16.66
N LYS A 693 -1.47 -18.99 17.21
CA LYS A 693 -1.95 -20.28 16.73
C LYS A 693 -3.44 -20.46 17.03
N THR A 694 -4.15 -21.07 16.11
CA THR A 694 -5.58 -21.39 16.22
C THR A 694 -5.86 -22.72 16.93
N ALA A 695 -4.82 -23.35 17.47
CA ALA A 695 -4.89 -24.57 18.28
C ALA A 695 -3.88 -24.51 19.42
N PRO A 696 -4.19 -25.14 20.58
CA PRO A 696 -3.26 -25.22 21.71
C PRO A 696 -1.94 -25.88 21.30
N THR A 697 -0.84 -25.41 21.89
CA THR A 697 0.51 -25.92 21.62
C THR A 697 1.18 -26.40 22.90
N ALA A 698 1.61 -27.66 22.94
CA ALA A 698 2.48 -28.17 24.00
C ALA A 698 3.92 -27.66 23.77
N ALA A 699 4.52 -27.08 24.79
CA ALA A 699 5.85 -26.47 24.70
C ALA A 699 6.65 -26.63 25.99
N ARG A 700 7.95 -26.39 25.90
CA ARG A 700 8.84 -26.25 27.05
C ARG A 700 9.34 -24.81 27.12
N LEU A 701 9.16 -24.17 28.24
CA LEU A 701 9.71 -22.86 28.54
C LEU A 701 11.01 -23.04 29.32
N ARG A 702 12.14 -22.63 28.73
CA ARG A 702 13.45 -22.66 29.37
C ARG A 702 13.88 -21.24 29.70
N LEU A 703 14.27 -21.01 30.93
CA LEU A 703 14.78 -19.74 31.43
C LEU A 703 16.20 -19.92 31.97
N ARG A 704 17.12 -19.11 31.47
CA ARG A 704 18.52 -19.11 31.85
C ARG A 704 18.98 -17.73 32.24
N PHE A 705 19.83 -17.66 33.26
CA PHE A 705 20.53 -16.42 33.64
C PHE A 705 22.02 -16.64 33.47
N PHE A 706 22.69 -15.64 32.93
CA PHE A 706 24.12 -15.64 32.73
C PHE A 706 24.73 -14.34 33.21
N THR A 707 26.02 -14.40 33.64
CA THR A 707 26.83 -13.18 33.69
C THR A 707 27.30 -12.84 32.26
N LEU A 708 27.70 -11.59 32.05
CA LEU A 708 28.29 -11.15 30.76
C LEU A 708 29.59 -11.91 30.41
N ALA A 709 30.30 -12.42 31.42
CA ALA A 709 31.45 -13.32 31.24
C ALA A 709 31.06 -14.75 30.81
N GLY A 710 29.78 -15.05 30.60
CA GLY A 710 29.27 -16.34 30.14
C GLY A 710 29.07 -17.39 31.23
N LYS A 711 29.23 -17.05 32.53
CA LYS A 711 28.95 -17.96 33.62
C LYS A 711 27.46 -18.16 33.81
N SER A 712 26.98 -19.41 33.75
CA SER A 712 25.60 -19.77 34.05
C SER A 712 25.31 -19.59 35.54
N LEU A 713 24.26 -18.79 35.88
CA LEU A 713 23.79 -18.58 37.22
C LEU A 713 22.58 -19.46 37.55
N SER A 714 21.72 -19.71 36.58
CA SER A 714 20.60 -20.63 36.70
C SER A 714 20.17 -21.11 35.33
N ASP A 715 19.58 -22.31 35.29
CA ASP A 715 18.97 -22.92 34.09
C ASP A 715 17.77 -23.75 34.55
N SER A 716 16.59 -23.38 34.14
CA SER A 716 15.35 -24.07 34.51
C SER A 716 14.47 -24.30 33.27
N THR A 717 13.76 -25.41 33.26
CA THR A 717 12.85 -25.77 32.16
C THR A 717 11.56 -26.29 32.79
N GLN A 718 10.41 -25.85 32.25
CA GLN A 718 9.08 -26.34 32.64
C GLN A 718 8.26 -26.68 31.41
N GLU A 719 7.46 -27.74 31.49
CA GLU A 719 6.44 -28.08 30.51
C GLU A 719 5.26 -27.13 30.65
N ILE A 720 4.78 -26.61 29.54
CA ILE A 720 3.63 -25.68 29.50
C ILE A 720 2.66 -26.06 28.39
N GLN A 721 1.39 -25.69 28.59
CA GLN A 721 0.39 -25.67 27.53
C GLN A 721 0.10 -24.22 27.16
N VAL A 722 0.35 -23.87 25.91
CA VAL A 722 0.07 -22.54 25.35
C VAL A 722 -1.31 -22.59 24.68
N PRO A 723 -2.33 -21.90 25.21
CA PRO A 723 -3.64 -21.86 24.57
C PRO A 723 -3.57 -21.18 23.22
N GLU A 724 -4.53 -21.46 22.37
CA GLU A 724 -4.74 -20.72 21.13
C GLU A 724 -5.00 -19.24 21.40
N LEU A 725 -4.59 -18.37 20.45
CA LEU A 725 -4.92 -16.95 20.36
C LEU A 725 -4.79 -16.20 21.71
N SER A 726 -3.68 -16.41 22.43
CA SER A 726 -3.54 -15.98 23.84
C SER A 726 -2.26 -15.20 24.12
N SER A 727 -2.30 -14.45 25.22
CA SER A 727 -1.11 -13.90 25.91
C SER A 727 -1.23 -14.23 27.40
N LYS A 728 -0.23 -14.92 27.97
CA LYS A 728 -0.23 -15.34 29.38
C LYS A 728 1.15 -15.24 30.01
N ILE A 729 1.19 -14.93 31.30
CA ILE A 729 2.39 -15.04 32.14
C ILE A 729 2.53 -16.49 32.58
N TYR A 730 3.70 -17.07 32.38
CA TYR A 730 4.06 -18.42 32.82
C TYR A 730 5.08 -18.43 33.96
N ILE A 731 5.87 -17.37 34.07
CA ILE A 731 6.80 -17.16 35.17
C ILE A 731 6.56 -15.75 35.70
N GLN A 732 6.31 -15.63 36.97
CA GLN A 732 6.26 -14.34 37.71
C GLN A 732 6.99 -14.50 39.03
N ARG A 733 8.06 -13.74 39.21
CA ARG A 733 8.91 -13.81 40.41
C ARG A 733 9.46 -12.42 40.75
N PRO A 734 9.63 -12.13 42.05
CA PRO A 734 10.27 -10.87 42.46
C PRO A 734 11.63 -10.70 41.73
N LEU A 735 11.87 -9.52 41.16
CA LEU A 735 13.12 -9.21 40.46
C LEU A 735 14.33 -9.37 41.39
N ALA A 736 14.20 -9.06 42.68
CA ALA A 736 15.23 -9.18 43.71
C ALA A 736 15.75 -10.63 43.90
N GLU A 737 15.03 -11.65 43.42
CA GLU A 737 15.53 -13.03 43.44
C GLU A 737 16.64 -13.28 42.41
N PHE A 738 16.73 -12.47 41.38
CA PHE A 738 17.66 -12.59 40.28
C PHE A 738 18.75 -11.51 40.30
N VAL A 739 18.34 -10.26 40.58
CA VAL A 739 19.21 -9.08 40.57
C VAL A 739 19.60 -8.79 42.01
N ASN A 740 20.88 -8.49 42.24
CA ASN A 740 21.49 -8.27 43.58
C ASN A 740 21.42 -9.49 44.51
N ALA A 741 20.97 -10.64 44.01
CA ALA A 741 21.01 -11.90 44.71
C ALA A 741 22.35 -12.60 44.50
N LYS A 742 22.97 -13.16 45.52
CA LYS A 742 24.23 -13.94 45.42
C LYS A 742 25.42 -13.20 44.79
N GLY A 743 25.44 -11.86 44.87
CA GLY A 743 26.49 -11.01 44.30
C GLY A 743 26.39 -10.78 42.79
N ALA A 744 25.24 -11.01 42.19
CA ALA A 744 24.97 -10.68 40.77
C ALA A 744 24.48 -9.23 40.67
N ASP A 745 25.23 -8.37 39.96
CA ASP A 745 24.87 -6.99 39.67
C ASP A 745 24.01 -6.92 38.38
N ALA A 746 23.02 -6.04 38.38
CA ALA A 746 22.17 -5.79 37.21
C ALA A 746 22.97 -5.43 35.95
N THR A 747 24.13 -4.81 36.10
CA THR A 747 25.02 -4.40 35.01
C THR A 747 25.85 -5.54 34.41
N ASP A 748 25.92 -6.71 35.09
CA ASP A 748 26.75 -7.87 34.72
C ASP A 748 25.91 -9.10 34.33
N ILE A 749 24.59 -9.03 34.39
CA ILE A 749 23.73 -10.20 34.12
C ILE A 749 22.69 -9.94 33.02
N PHE A 750 22.28 -11.03 32.38
CA PHE A 750 21.15 -11.04 31.45
C PHE A 750 20.36 -12.35 31.55
N ALA A 751 19.11 -12.28 31.17
CA ALA A 751 18.21 -13.43 31.07
C ALA A 751 18.00 -13.85 29.60
N VAL A 752 17.93 -15.17 29.36
CA VAL A 752 17.54 -15.76 28.08
C VAL A 752 16.34 -16.64 28.32
N ALA A 753 15.24 -16.33 27.65
CA ALA A 753 14.04 -17.15 27.62
C ALA A 753 13.87 -17.81 26.26
N ASP A 754 13.74 -19.15 26.26
CA ASP A 754 13.51 -19.94 25.05
C ASP A 754 12.19 -20.70 25.15
N LEU A 755 11.41 -20.69 24.07
CA LEU A 755 10.25 -21.52 23.90
C LEU A 755 10.58 -22.66 22.92
N LEU A 756 10.46 -23.91 23.38
CA LEU A 756 10.77 -25.09 22.60
C LEU A 756 9.48 -25.87 22.29
N VAL A 757 9.28 -26.20 21.03
CA VAL A 757 8.22 -27.09 20.55
C VAL A 757 8.89 -28.27 19.83
N ASP A 758 8.55 -29.49 20.17
CA ASP A 758 9.19 -30.71 19.63
C ASP A 758 10.71 -30.70 19.73
N GLY A 759 11.23 -30.12 20.83
CA GLY A 759 12.67 -30.02 21.10
C GLY A 759 13.42 -28.93 20.31
N LYS A 760 12.75 -28.19 19.43
CA LYS A 760 13.33 -27.07 18.66
C LYS A 760 12.94 -25.74 19.28
N SER A 761 13.89 -24.79 19.37
CA SER A 761 13.60 -23.42 19.77
C SER A 761 12.79 -22.73 18.66
N VAL A 762 11.56 -22.34 18.97
CA VAL A 762 10.65 -21.62 18.06
C VAL A 762 10.60 -20.13 18.36
N SER A 763 11.02 -19.73 19.57
CA SER A 763 11.18 -18.34 19.98
C SER A 763 12.27 -18.24 21.03
N SER A 764 13.11 -17.23 20.93
CA SER A 764 14.17 -16.93 21.90
C SER A 764 14.27 -15.42 22.09
N ASN A 765 14.37 -14.97 23.34
CA ASN A 765 14.44 -13.57 23.67
C ASN A 765 15.44 -13.34 24.79
N VAL A 766 16.09 -12.17 24.76
CA VAL A 766 17.09 -11.76 25.74
C VAL A 766 16.60 -10.50 26.43
N LEU A 767 16.76 -10.45 27.75
CA LEU A 767 16.49 -9.27 28.58
C LEU A 767 17.74 -8.87 29.34
N TYR A 768 18.18 -7.64 29.15
CA TYR A 768 19.15 -6.95 30.01
C TYR A 768 18.39 -6.16 31.07
N PHE A 769 18.95 -6.06 32.27
CA PHE A 769 18.28 -5.42 33.41
C PHE A 769 18.62 -3.93 33.56
N VAL A 770 19.53 -3.46 32.72
CA VAL A 770 19.93 -2.05 32.60
C VAL A 770 20.05 -1.67 31.14
N PRO A 771 19.97 -0.37 30.75
CA PRO A 771 20.29 0.09 29.41
C PRO A 771 21.68 -0.38 28.94
N ALA A 772 21.85 -0.62 27.65
CA ALA A 772 23.09 -1.15 27.07
C ALA A 772 24.33 -0.32 27.42
N LYS A 773 24.19 1.01 27.58
CA LYS A 773 25.26 1.91 28.02
C LYS A 773 25.85 1.55 29.39
N LEU A 774 25.04 0.98 30.28
CA LEU A 774 25.45 0.61 31.66
C LEU A 774 25.92 -0.84 31.76
N VAL A 775 25.81 -1.61 30.68
CA VAL A 775 26.25 -3.01 30.64
C VAL A 775 27.77 -3.08 30.60
N THR A 776 28.38 -3.84 31.51
CA THR A 776 29.83 -3.99 31.62
C THR A 776 30.32 -5.10 30.68
N LEU A 777 30.38 -4.82 29.37
CA LEU A 777 30.95 -5.75 28.40
C LEU A 777 32.48 -5.82 28.58
N ALA A 778 33.04 -7.06 28.63
CA ALA A 778 34.49 -7.25 28.53
C ALA A 778 34.93 -6.77 27.14
N GLN A 779 35.98 -5.97 27.07
CA GLN A 779 36.58 -5.63 25.78
C GLN A 779 37.14 -6.91 25.14
N PRO A 780 36.90 -7.15 23.83
CA PRO A 780 37.37 -8.35 23.14
C PRO A 780 38.89 -8.44 23.08
#